data_0a629e6f69f79a9625b940fb0386eaa0
#
_entry.id   0a629e6f69f79a9625b940fb0386eaa0
#
_cell.length_a   1.000
_cell.length_b   1.000
_cell.length_c   1.000
_cell.angle_alpha   90.00
_cell.angle_beta   90.00
_cell.angle_gamma   90.00
#
_symmetry.space_group_name_H-M   'P 1'
#
loop_
_entity.id
_entity.type
_entity.pdbx_description
1 polymer ?
#
loop_
_entity_poly.entity_id
_entity_poly.type
_entity_poly.pdbx_seq_one_letter_code
_entity_poly.pdbx_strand_id
1 'polypeptide(L)'
;MTKWSGRNIGQQHEGKVLLVLTVMIGAVIGLVVVAFILVTENLGARMYPGHAAAWRRFAIPVAGSLFAGFLLWRYFPDARGSGIPQTKAALFLRDGRIPFRTAVGKFFCCALTLASGIALGREGPSVQVAAGIGSTLGRRLGLSPRSIRALVPISAAAALAAAFNTPIAAVFFTLEEILGDLHAPVLGSIALSSATSWTVLHLLLGDEPLFHVPAYELVHPLEFVFYAVLGVVGGFASIAFVKLLLWLRKRFLRMPANTAWFQPVAGGLLVGILGWKVPEVLGVGYGYVGKALNGELLLSTMALLVLLKIVATATSYASGNSGGIFGPTLFIGGMLGGAFGGAVHLLLPDYTGSIGAYALVGMGTAFAGVVRVPLTSVIMIFEVTRDYSIVVPLMISNLIAYSISSRYQEEPIYEALQHQDGIYLPAGARDREEQLMVSMGSQKPAAVFSAGETVAGAFQRVKLEDEAWPVVDETGLLGIVTATQLREALAMGFEHETVASMLSPGAAGVHSVFPDDSLDTAMRRMAEIGVKVLPVVSRTNLLRLTAVITLPGILAAYGLEKNREPVEEPAELAPAPVTSLTRIAIALALAIGVAGFLAYYYRSERQSLAVRQFEQGEQLASSGQYEEAIGKFRSALSISHRNEDRLALAQALLGAEHLAEAESAFDTLLHASPNSGPANLGMARVAVKQANLQQAVRDYHRAIYGSWPGDSSADRVQARRELVDILNHLNQREQARAELVAWKSEAPSDPGPPAGLGEADLELGEFAAAQSAFREAVRLAPANAHYGDRLRLTGDIITMDPALRGLSATERVDRSRKLLQASLDALNGCLAGKTGVDDAAALASTAQHRLQVRAARDTSEANVTLAEQLWDARSQACGEPPAAEDALKRLMAQLTR
;
A
#
# COMPACT_ATOMS: atom_id res chain seq x y z
N MET A 1 54.49 -16.16 20.29
CA MET A 1 53.68 -16.27 19.04
C MET A 1 52.46 -17.20 19.18
N THR A 2 52.06 -17.62 20.34
CA THR A 2 50.98 -18.64 20.54
C THR A 2 49.69 -18.10 21.23
N LYS A 3 49.58 -16.79 21.50
CA LYS A 3 48.37 -16.16 22.08
C LYS A 3 47.43 -15.50 21.07
N TRP A 4 47.72 -15.49 19.78
CA TRP A 4 46.92 -14.83 18.74
C TRP A 4 45.92 -15.77 18.06
N SER A 5 46.14 -17.11 18.08
CA SER A 5 45.28 -18.08 17.42
C SER A 5 43.96 -18.35 18.19
N GLY A 6 43.96 -18.26 19.51
CA GLY A 6 42.77 -18.56 20.32
C GLY A 6 41.69 -17.45 20.26
N ARG A 7 42.09 -16.17 20.09
CA ARG A 7 41.12 -15.05 19.94
C ARG A 7 40.36 -15.07 18.59
N ASN A 8 41.05 -15.45 17.51
CA ASN A 8 40.44 -15.53 16.19
C ASN A 8 39.45 -16.70 16.04
N ILE A 9 39.70 -17.83 16.70
CA ILE A 9 38.81 -19.00 16.69
C ILE A 9 37.55 -18.68 17.50
N GLY A 10 37.63 -18.00 18.62
CA GLY A 10 36.48 -17.54 19.40
C GLY A 10 35.60 -16.57 18.65
N GLN A 11 36.15 -15.59 17.98
CA GLN A 11 35.42 -14.59 17.18
C GLN A 11 34.76 -15.17 15.94
N GLN A 12 35.38 -16.15 15.26
CA GLN A 12 34.74 -16.83 14.13
C GLN A 12 33.55 -17.72 14.55
N HIS A 13 33.63 -18.36 15.72
CA HIS A 13 32.51 -19.12 16.27
C HIS A 13 31.35 -18.21 16.68
N GLU A 14 31.63 -17.08 17.32
CA GLU A 14 30.61 -16.11 17.71
C GLU A 14 29.90 -15.48 16.51
N GLY A 15 30.60 -15.22 15.39
CA GLY A 15 29.99 -14.76 14.13
C GLY A 15 29.03 -15.77 13.50
N LYS A 16 29.35 -17.05 13.50
CA LYS A 16 28.44 -18.10 13.01
C LYS A 16 27.22 -18.28 13.91
N VAL A 17 27.41 -18.21 15.22
CA VAL A 17 26.29 -18.25 16.20
C VAL A 17 25.39 -17.06 16.01
N LEU A 18 25.94 -15.86 15.80
CA LEU A 18 25.16 -14.64 15.54
C LEU A 18 24.30 -14.76 14.28
N LEU A 19 24.81 -15.36 13.20
CA LEU A 19 24.07 -15.56 11.95
C LEU A 19 22.87 -16.50 12.15
N VAL A 20 23.05 -17.64 12.82
CA VAL A 20 21.96 -18.57 13.15
C VAL A 20 20.92 -17.90 14.06
N LEU A 21 21.41 -17.16 15.07
CA LEU A 21 20.54 -16.38 15.96
C LEU A 21 19.75 -15.32 15.21
N THR A 22 20.32 -14.69 14.19
CA THR A 22 19.64 -13.70 13.35
C THR A 22 18.38 -14.28 12.70
N VAL A 23 18.48 -15.47 12.09
CA VAL A 23 17.32 -16.15 11.49
C VAL A 23 16.32 -16.55 12.57
N MET A 24 16.78 -17.15 13.68
CA MET A 24 15.88 -17.53 14.78
C MET A 24 15.14 -16.33 15.37
N ILE A 25 15.85 -15.22 15.59
CA ILE A 25 15.27 -13.98 16.11
C ILE A 25 14.26 -13.39 15.11
N GLY A 26 14.61 -13.35 13.81
CA GLY A 26 13.68 -12.94 12.76
C GLY A 26 12.39 -13.73 12.78
N ALA A 27 12.48 -15.05 12.88
CA ALA A 27 11.31 -15.94 12.93
C ALA A 27 10.47 -15.73 14.20
N VAL A 28 11.12 -15.70 15.38
CA VAL A 28 10.42 -15.47 16.67
C VAL A 28 9.72 -14.12 16.69
N ILE A 29 10.39 -13.07 16.22
CA ILE A 29 9.82 -11.73 16.22
C ILE A 29 8.68 -11.63 15.22
N GLY A 30 8.80 -12.24 14.03
CA GLY A 30 7.71 -12.36 13.08
C GLY A 30 6.45 -12.97 13.73
N LEU A 31 6.59 -14.08 14.46
CA LEU A 31 5.51 -14.70 15.21
C LEU A 31 4.91 -13.77 16.28
N VAL A 32 5.75 -13.09 17.05
CA VAL A 32 5.30 -12.17 18.11
C VAL A 32 4.57 -10.96 17.53
N VAL A 33 5.04 -10.41 16.43
CA VAL A 33 4.38 -9.27 15.76
C VAL A 33 3.06 -9.70 15.13
N VAL A 34 3.01 -10.86 14.48
CA VAL A 34 1.73 -11.44 13.99
C VAL A 34 0.74 -11.62 15.14
N ALA A 35 1.16 -12.20 16.26
CA ALA A 35 0.32 -12.33 17.44
C ALA A 35 -0.16 -10.96 17.97
N PHE A 36 0.72 -9.95 17.93
CA PHE A 36 0.38 -8.59 18.36
C PHE A 36 -0.66 -7.94 17.45
N ILE A 37 -0.51 -8.12 16.13
CA ILE A 37 -1.49 -7.66 15.13
C ILE A 37 -2.85 -8.31 15.40
N LEU A 38 -2.88 -9.65 15.47
CA LEU A 38 -4.12 -10.42 15.68
C LEU A 38 -4.82 -10.07 17.00
N VAL A 39 -4.06 -9.92 18.08
CA VAL A 39 -4.62 -9.53 19.39
C VAL A 39 -5.22 -8.13 19.34
N THR A 40 -4.51 -7.17 18.74
CA THR A 40 -5.01 -5.79 18.66
C THR A 40 -6.25 -5.68 17.79
N GLU A 41 -6.28 -6.35 16.64
CA GLU A 41 -7.41 -6.31 15.69
C GLU A 41 -8.63 -7.05 16.25
N ASN A 42 -8.47 -8.29 16.75
CA ASN A 42 -9.58 -9.06 17.31
C ASN A 42 -10.17 -8.40 18.57
N LEU A 43 -9.32 -7.87 19.45
CA LEU A 43 -9.79 -7.19 20.66
C LEU A 43 -10.50 -5.88 20.28
N GLY A 44 -9.98 -5.12 19.31
CA GLY A 44 -10.60 -3.92 18.77
C GLY A 44 -11.96 -4.21 18.13
N ALA A 45 -12.06 -5.23 17.30
CA ALA A 45 -13.32 -5.66 16.67
C ALA A 45 -14.40 -6.06 17.71
N ARG A 46 -13.99 -6.71 18.81
CA ARG A 46 -14.93 -7.03 19.92
C ARG A 46 -15.36 -5.80 20.72
N MET A 47 -14.48 -4.81 20.87
CA MET A 47 -14.80 -3.56 21.54
C MET A 47 -15.74 -2.68 20.71
N TYR A 48 -15.59 -2.70 19.40
CA TYR A 48 -16.35 -1.88 18.43
C TYR A 48 -17.05 -2.73 17.35
N PRO A 49 -17.99 -3.62 17.71
CA PRO A 49 -18.78 -4.33 16.72
C PRO A 49 -19.60 -3.35 15.86
N GLY A 50 -19.87 -3.69 14.59
CA GLY A 50 -20.50 -2.80 13.60
C GLY A 50 -21.82 -2.13 14.01
N HIS A 51 -22.59 -2.79 14.90
CA HIS A 51 -23.83 -2.27 15.45
C HIS A 51 -23.71 -1.77 16.91
N ALA A 52 -22.48 -1.46 17.37
CA ALA A 52 -22.26 -1.02 18.74
C ALA A 52 -22.91 0.35 19.02
N ALA A 53 -23.51 0.47 20.21
CA ALA A 53 -24.07 1.74 20.69
C ALA A 53 -23.01 2.85 20.74
N ALA A 54 -23.36 4.05 20.29
CA ALA A 54 -22.45 5.18 20.16
C ALA A 54 -21.68 5.55 21.45
N TRP A 55 -22.26 5.33 22.64
CA TRP A 55 -21.61 5.59 23.92
C TRP A 55 -20.34 4.77 24.14
N ARG A 56 -20.22 3.58 23.50
CA ARG A 56 -19.00 2.76 23.56
C ARG A 56 -17.79 3.49 23.01
N ARG A 57 -17.98 4.29 21.94
CA ARG A 57 -16.92 5.08 21.32
C ARG A 57 -16.34 6.14 22.25
N PHE A 58 -17.12 6.54 23.27
CA PHE A 58 -16.66 7.43 24.34
C PHE A 58 -16.07 6.65 25.52
N ALA A 59 -16.80 5.68 26.05
CA ALA A 59 -16.45 5.02 27.30
C ALA A 59 -15.23 4.09 27.19
N ILE A 60 -15.07 3.38 26.07
CA ILE A 60 -13.98 2.40 25.89
C ILE A 60 -12.60 3.07 25.84
N PRO A 61 -12.35 4.18 25.11
CA PRO A 61 -11.07 4.88 25.15
C PRO A 61 -10.73 5.39 26.56
N VAL A 62 -11.71 5.89 27.30
CA VAL A 62 -11.52 6.39 28.67
C VAL A 62 -11.13 5.25 29.61
N ALA A 63 -11.92 4.17 29.63
CA ALA A 63 -11.67 3.00 30.47
C ALA A 63 -10.35 2.30 30.12
N GLY A 64 -10.07 2.13 28.83
CA GLY A 64 -8.83 1.53 28.33
C GLY A 64 -7.59 2.34 28.72
N SER A 65 -7.65 3.67 28.61
CA SER A 65 -6.56 4.55 29.03
C SER A 65 -6.35 4.53 30.54
N LEU A 66 -7.42 4.47 31.32
CA LEU A 66 -7.34 4.36 32.79
C LEU A 66 -6.65 3.07 33.21
N PHE A 67 -7.10 1.94 32.64
CA PHE A 67 -6.55 0.62 32.97
C PHE A 67 -5.11 0.47 32.49
N ALA A 68 -4.80 0.89 31.24
CA ALA A 68 -3.44 0.91 30.71
C ALA A 68 -2.53 1.83 31.55
N GLY A 69 -3.01 3.01 31.94
CA GLY A 69 -2.28 3.96 32.79
C GLY A 69 -1.93 3.38 34.17
N PHE A 70 -2.87 2.67 34.81
CA PHE A 70 -2.62 1.96 36.04
C PHE A 70 -1.57 0.86 35.91
N LEU A 71 -1.66 0.02 34.86
CA LEU A 71 -0.67 -1.03 34.58
C LEU A 71 0.74 -0.46 34.33
N LEU A 72 0.82 0.61 33.54
CA LEU A 72 2.06 1.32 33.25
C LEU A 72 2.69 1.92 34.52
N TRP A 73 1.88 2.51 35.40
CA TRP A 73 2.38 3.11 36.61
C TRP A 73 2.81 2.05 37.65
N ARG A 74 1.99 1.00 37.86
CA ARG A 74 2.22 0.03 38.95
C ARG A 74 3.19 -1.09 38.60
N TYR A 75 3.13 -1.56 37.32
CA TYR A 75 3.83 -2.78 36.94
C TYR A 75 4.86 -2.56 35.83
N PHE A 76 4.64 -1.66 34.89
CA PHE A 76 5.45 -1.55 33.67
C PHE A 76 5.85 -0.11 33.32
N PRO A 77 6.54 0.63 34.21
CA PRO A 77 6.86 2.05 33.97
C PRO A 77 7.70 2.27 32.72
N ASP A 78 8.62 1.36 32.38
CA ASP A 78 9.49 1.43 31.20
C ASP A 78 8.76 1.14 29.87
N ALA A 79 7.49 0.69 29.93
CA ALA A 79 6.67 0.44 28.74
C ALA A 79 5.88 1.68 28.28
N ARG A 80 6.06 2.85 28.88
CA ARG A 80 5.43 4.11 28.49
C ARG A 80 5.99 4.64 27.17
N GLY A 81 5.19 5.41 26.41
CA GLY A 81 5.61 6.10 25.20
C GLY A 81 5.71 5.23 23.94
N SER A 82 6.49 5.67 22.94
CA SER A 82 6.58 5.04 21.61
C SER A 82 7.32 3.69 21.62
N GLY A 83 8.46 3.60 22.29
CA GLY A 83 9.33 2.43 22.23
C GLY A 83 10.63 2.66 21.43
N ILE A 84 10.61 3.48 20.38
CA ILE A 84 11.80 3.79 19.56
C ILE A 84 12.83 4.57 20.38
N PRO A 85 12.49 5.71 21.02
CA PRO A 85 13.43 6.44 21.89
C PRO A 85 14.06 5.56 22.98
N GLN A 86 13.24 4.72 23.62
CA GLN A 86 13.69 3.81 24.68
C GLN A 86 14.63 2.73 24.16
N THR A 87 14.41 2.24 22.92
CA THR A 87 15.30 1.26 22.28
C THR A 87 16.63 1.89 21.89
N LYS A 88 16.63 3.12 21.33
CA LYS A 88 17.85 3.91 21.06
C LYS A 88 18.64 4.14 22.36
N ALA A 89 17.99 4.57 23.42
CA ALA A 89 18.63 4.78 24.73
C ALA A 89 19.25 3.49 25.28
N ALA A 90 18.57 2.35 25.17
CA ALA A 90 19.12 1.06 25.59
C ALA A 90 20.34 0.65 24.72
N LEU A 91 20.30 0.90 23.42
CA LEU A 91 21.38 0.59 22.49
C LEU A 91 22.66 1.36 22.81
N PHE A 92 22.57 2.65 23.07
CA PHE A 92 23.72 3.54 23.21
C PHE A 92 24.18 3.70 24.66
N LEU A 93 23.28 3.66 25.66
CA LEU A 93 23.60 3.94 27.05
C LEU A 93 23.61 2.72 27.97
N ARG A 94 23.00 1.59 27.55
CA ARG A 94 22.81 0.39 28.37
C ARG A 94 23.34 -0.89 27.70
N ASP A 95 24.28 -0.78 26.79
CA ASP A 95 24.85 -1.92 26.03
C ASP A 95 23.81 -2.86 25.44
N GLY A 96 22.69 -2.32 24.97
CA GLY A 96 21.60 -3.10 24.40
C GLY A 96 20.76 -3.87 25.44
N ARG A 97 20.91 -3.60 26.73
CA ARG A 97 20.17 -4.31 27.81
C ARG A 97 18.76 -3.77 27.97
N ILE A 98 17.78 -4.57 27.62
CA ILE A 98 16.34 -4.28 27.83
C ILE A 98 15.74 -5.42 28.68
N PRO A 99 15.08 -5.12 29.83
CA PRO A 99 14.45 -6.14 30.66
C PRO A 99 13.31 -6.84 29.91
N PHE A 100 13.16 -8.16 30.05
CA PHE A 100 12.05 -8.91 29.44
C PHE A 100 10.69 -8.43 29.94
N ARG A 101 10.61 -8.00 31.21
CA ARG A 101 9.41 -7.39 31.80
C ARG A 101 8.92 -6.17 30.98
N THR A 102 9.85 -5.36 30.47
CA THR A 102 9.51 -4.20 29.62
C THR A 102 8.88 -4.65 28.30
N ALA A 103 9.42 -5.70 27.64
CA ALA A 103 8.84 -6.24 26.42
C ALA A 103 7.41 -6.77 26.64
N VAL A 104 7.19 -7.55 27.72
CA VAL A 104 5.87 -8.05 28.09
C VAL A 104 4.90 -6.92 28.41
N GLY A 105 5.32 -5.96 29.24
CA GLY A 105 4.51 -4.79 29.59
C GLY A 105 4.14 -3.96 28.37
N LYS A 106 5.09 -3.78 27.44
CA LYS A 106 4.86 -3.05 26.20
C LYS A 106 3.83 -3.73 25.31
N PHE A 107 3.94 -5.04 25.14
CA PHE A 107 3.00 -5.84 24.36
C PHE A 107 1.56 -5.69 24.89
N PHE A 108 1.33 -5.97 26.17
CA PHE A 108 -0.02 -5.97 26.73
C PHE A 108 -0.60 -4.56 26.92
N CYS A 109 0.18 -3.59 27.43
CA CYS A 109 -0.31 -2.23 27.61
C CYS A 109 -0.62 -1.55 26.28
N CYS A 110 0.21 -1.77 25.25
CA CYS A 110 -0.05 -1.23 23.93
C CYS A 110 -1.22 -1.92 23.25
N ALA A 111 -1.34 -3.25 23.31
CA ALA A 111 -2.49 -3.97 22.76
C ALA A 111 -3.80 -3.45 23.35
N LEU A 112 -3.86 -3.25 24.68
CA LEU A 112 -5.02 -2.68 25.35
C LEU A 112 -5.30 -1.24 24.88
N THR A 113 -4.28 -0.39 24.82
CA THR A 113 -4.39 1.01 24.38
C THR A 113 -4.95 1.09 22.95
N LEU A 114 -4.40 0.32 22.01
CA LEU A 114 -4.83 0.35 20.61
C LEU A 114 -6.23 -0.25 20.44
N ALA A 115 -6.50 -1.39 21.07
CA ALA A 115 -7.81 -2.03 21.00
C ALA A 115 -8.92 -1.15 21.59
N SER A 116 -8.60 -0.30 22.58
CA SER A 116 -9.54 0.70 23.13
C SER A 116 -9.72 1.94 22.25
N GLY A 117 -9.15 1.97 21.06
CA GLY A 117 -9.37 3.02 20.06
C GLY A 117 -8.53 4.29 20.26
N ILE A 118 -7.52 4.27 21.11
CA ILE A 118 -6.61 5.41 21.28
C ILE A 118 -5.82 5.66 19.99
N ALA A 119 -5.72 6.93 19.58
CA ALA A 119 -5.14 7.37 18.32
C ALA A 119 -3.60 7.27 18.28
N LEU A 120 -3.06 6.07 18.46
CA LEU A 120 -1.63 5.73 18.46
C LEU A 120 -1.37 4.54 17.53
N GLY A 121 -0.08 4.25 17.23
CA GLY A 121 0.37 3.17 16.36
C GLY A 121 1.04 2.02 17.10
N ARG A 122 1.13 0.86 16.45
CA ARG A 122 1.72 -0.38 16.99
C ARG A 122 3.22 -0.55 16.66
N GLU A 123 3.74 0.20 15.71
CA GLU A 123 5.05 -0.02 15.08
C GLU A 123 6.21 0.23 16.07
N GLY A 124 6.21 1.40 16.71
CA GLY A 124 7.20 1.73 17.74
C GLY A 124 7.21 0.75 18.92
N PRO A 125 6.05 0.41 19.49
CA PRO A 125 5.93 -0.65 20.48
C PRO A 125 6.48 -2.00 20.03
N SER A 126 6.22 -2.42 18.79
CA SER A 126 6.77 -3.66 18.23
C SER A 126 8.29 -3.68 18.24
N VAL A 127 8.93 -2.53 17.92
CA VAL A 127 10.39 -2.37 17.99
C VAL A 127 10.92 -2.62 19.41
N GLN A 128 10.28 -2.04 20.44
CA GLN A 128 10.74 -2.22 21.84
C GLN A 128 10.50 -3.64 22.34
N VAL A 129 9.38 -4.26 21.97
CA VAL A 129 9.08 -5.67 22.29
C VAL A 129 10.16 -6.58 21.69
N ALA A 130 10.44 -6.41 20.40
CA ALA A 130 11.43 -7.20 19.68
C ALA A 130 12.85 -7.01 20.24
N ALA A 131 13.27 -5.77 20.43
CA ALA A 131 14.56 -5.45 21.01
C ALA A 131 14.73 -6.06 22.42
N GLY A 132 13.64 -6.05 23.23
CA GLY A 132 13.63 -6.68 24.55
C GLY A 132 13.75 -8.21 24.50
N ILE A 133 13.13 -8.86 23.50
CA ILE A 133 13.27 -10.29 23.24
C ILE A 133 14.71 -10.62 22.82
N GLY A 134 15.24 -9.92 21.80
CA GLY A 134 16.62 -10.13 21.30
C GLY A 134 17.65 -9.90 22.40
N SER A 135 17.54 -8.80 23.16
CA SER A 135 18.41 -8.50 24.30
C SER A 135 18.36 -9.59 25.38
N THR A 136 17.16 -10.08 25.70
CA THR A 136 17.01 -11.12 26.73
C THR A 136 17.55 -12.45 26.26
N LEU A 137 17.35 -12.82 24.99
CA LEU A 137 17.88 -14.02 24.42
C LEU A 137 19.43 -14.00 24.39
N GLY A 138 20.02 -12.89 23.93
CA GLY A 138 21.49 -12.74 23.93
C GLY A 138 22.10 -12.87 25.33
N ARG A 139 21.49 -12.26 26.34
CA ARG A 139 21.93 -12.37 27.74
C ARG A 139 21.82 -13.81 28.28
N ARG A 140 20.71 -14.51 27.98
CA ARG A 140 20.49 -15.90 28.45
C ARG A 140 21.44 -16.90 27.77
N LEU A 141 21.88 -16.58 26.56
CA LEU A 141 22.89 -17.39 25.84
C LEU A 141 24.33 -17.02 26.21
N GLY A 142 24.53 -16.06 27.14
CA GLY A 142 25.87 -15.66 27.56
C GLY A 142 26.72 -14.97 26.49
N LEU A 143 26.08 -14.28 25.53
CA LEU A 143 26.79 -13.58 24.46
C LEU A 143 27.56 -12.37 24.98
N SER A 144 28.59 -11.97 24.25
CA SER A 144 29.37 -10.77 24.55
C SER A 144 28.49 -9.51 24.52
N PRO A 145 28.80 -8.47 25.31
CA PRO A 145 28.07 -7.19 25.28
C PRO A 145 27.96 -6.61 23.87
N ARG A 146 29.02 -6.78 23.05
CA ARG A 146 29.02 -6.35 21.64
C ARG A 146 27.95 -7.09 20.81
N SER A 147 27.82 -8.40 20.99
CA SER A 147 26.83 -9.21 20.30
C SER A 147 25.41 -8.91 20.78
N ILE A 148 25.20 -8.70 22.11
CA ILE A 148 23.89 -8.27 22.66
C ILE A 148 23.48 -6.92 22.06
N ARG A 149 24.43 -5.98 21.97
CA ARG A 149 24.18 -4.67 21.35
C ARG A 149 23.79 -4.79 19.86
N ALA A 150 24.43 -5.70 19.12
CA ALA A 150 24.09 -5.97 17.71
C ALA A 150 22.70 -6.61 17.54
N LEU A 151 22.22 -7.40 18.51
CA LEU A 151 20.88 -8.01 18.42
C LEU A 151 19.73 -7.01 18.54
N VAL A 152 19.94 -5.82 19.11
CA VAL A 152 18.89 -4.80 19.23
C VAL A 152 18.42 -4.29 17.86
N PRO A 153 19.29 -3.75 16.98
CA PRO A 153 18.88 -3.33 15.66
C PRO A 153 18.41 -4.50 14.76
N ILE A 154 19.01 -5.68 14.87
CA ILE A 154 18.57 -6.90 14.17
C ILE A 154 17.10 -7.22 14.51
N SER A 155 16.76 -7.18 15.81
CA SER A 155 15.41 -7.41 16.30
C SER A 155 14.42 -6.31 15.89
N ALA A 156 14.87 -5.06 15.91
CA ALA A 156 14.07 -3.91 15.53
C ALA A 156 13.62 -3.97 14.05
N ALA A 157 14.56 -4.31 13.14
CA ALA A 157 14.26 -4.50 11.73
C ALA A 157 13.25 -5.63 11.49
N ALA A 158 13.42 -6.77 12.17
CA ALA A 158 12.46 -7.87 12.11
C ALA A 158 11.04 -7.43 12.52
N ALA A 159 10.93 -6.61 13.58
CA ALA A 159 9.63 -6.11 14.03
C ALA A 159 8.95 -5.18 13.02
N LEU A 160 9.72 -4.27 12.44
CA LEU A 160 9.21 -3.32 11.45
C LEU A 160 8.81 -4.01 10.15
N ALA A 161 9.60 -4.98 9.70
CA ALA A 161 9.30 -5.78 8.51
C ALA A 161 7.94 -6.49 8.61
N ALA A 162 7.66 -7.11 9.77
CA ALA A 162 6.36 -7.75 9.99
C ALA A 162 5.24 -6.73 10.27
N ALA A 163 5.52 -5.60 10.95
CA ALA A 163 4.49 -4.63 11.31
C ALA A 163 3.93 -3.86 10.11
N PHE A 164 4.76 -3.61 9.09
CA PHE A 164 4.41 -2.86 7.88
C PHE A 164 4.30 -3.69 6.61
N ASN A 165 4.73 -4.94 6.65
CA ASN A 165 4.88 -5.75 5.45
C ASN A 165 5.89 -5.16 4.44
N THR A 166 6.96 -4.48 4.92
CA THR A 166 7.97 -3.77 4.14
C THR A 166 9.38 -4.14 4.63
N PRO A 167 9.97 -5.24 4.14
CA PRO A 167 11.26 -5.72 4.64
C PRO A 167 12.44 -4.81 4.31
N ILE A 168 12.47 -4.15 3.13
CA ILE A 168 13.57 -3.27 2.73
C ILE A 168 13.49 -1.95 3.53
N ALA A 169 12.32 -1.34 3.62
CA ALA A 169 12.12 -0.12 4.41
C ALA A 169 12.46 -0.32 5.90
N ALA A 170 12.18 -1.50 6.45
CA ALA A 170 12.54 -1.86 7.82
C ALA A 170 14.06 -1.85 8.05
N VAL A 171 14.85 -2.33 7.06
CA VAL A 171 16.31 -2.25 7.09
C VAL A 171 16.76 -0.79 7.09
N PHE A 172 16.27 0.01 6.14
CA PHE A 172 16.65 1.41 6.03
C PHE A 172 16.24 2.24 7.24
N PHE A 173 15.05 2.03 7.80
CA PHE A 173 14.65 2.68 9.04
C PHE A 173 15.58 2.34 10.21
N THR A 174 15.99 1.10 10.30
CA THR A 174 16.89 0.67 11.36
C THR A 174 18.27 1.32 11.23
N LEU A 175 18.76 1.47 10.01
CA LEU A 175 20.02 2.15 9.73
C LEU A 175 19.91 3.66 9.93
N GLU A 176 18.88 4.28 9.35
CA GLU A 176 18.70 5.73 9.30
C GLU A 176 18.26 6.30 10.65
N GLU A 177 17.31 5.66 11.35
CA GLU A 177 16.77 6.16 12.61
C GLU A 177 17.36 5.51 13.85
N ILE A 178 17.50 4.18 13.91
CA ILE A 178 17.90 3.50 15.14
C ILE A 178 19.41 3.54 15.34
N LEU A 179 20.18 3.24 14.30
CA LEU A 179 21.65 3.26 14.33
C LEU A 179 22.25 4.64 14.02
N GLY A 180 21.61 5.42 13.15
CA GLY A 180 22.14 6.68 12.63
C GLY A 180 23.36 6.48 11.70
N ASP A 181 23.60 5.27 11.19
CA ASP A 181 24.72 4.92 10.33
C ASP A 181 24.31 3.94 9.24
N LEU A 182 24.39 4.38 7.98
CA LEU A 182 24.07 3.57 6.80
C LEU A 182 25.14 2.53 6.45
N HIS A 183 26.34 2.67 7.01
CA HIS A 183 27.50 1.77 6.78
C HIS A 183 27.72 0.76 7.93
N ALA A 184 26.68 0.49 8.71
CA ALA A 184 26.78 -0.36 9.89
C ALA A 184 27.28 -1.79 9.55
N PRO A 185 28.25 -2.32 10.27
CA PRO A 185 28.82 -3.66 10.03
C PRO A 185 27.77 -4.80 10.15
N VAL A 186 26.65 -4.53 10.81
CA VAL A 186 25.55 -5.49 11.07
C VAL A 186 24.48 -5.48 9.99
N LEU A 187 24.66 -4.74 8.89
CA LEU A 187 23.68 -4.61 7.79
C LEU A 187 23.18 -5.96 7.27
N GLY A 188 24.08 -6.90 7.00
CA GLY A 188 23.70 -8.23 6.49
C GLY A 188 22.80 -9.00 7.46
N SER A 189 23.07 -8.93 8.77
CA SER A 189 22.22 -9.54 9.79
C SER A 189 20.86 -8.84 9.93
N ILE A 190 20.83 -7.52 9.82
CA ILE A 190 19.60 -6.72 9.83
C ILE A 190 18.71 -7.12 8.65
N ALA A 191 19.28 -7.20 7.43
CA ALA A 191 18.55 -7.58 6.23
C ALA A 191 18.02 -9.03 6.32
N LEU A 192 18.85 -9.97 6.79
CA LEU A 192 18.45 -11.37 6.94
C LEU A 192 17.32 -11.54 7.96
N SER A 193 17.40 -10.86 9.11
CA SER A 193 16.37 -10.90 10.15
C SER A 193 15.05 -10.28 9.66
N SER A 194 15.12 -9.16 8.94
CA SER A 194 13.99 -8.49 8.30
C SER A 194 13.28 -9.43 7.31
N ALA A 195 14.03 -10.02 6.37
CA ALA A 195 13.51 -10.95 5.39
C ALA A 195 12.89 -12.20 6.03
N THR A 196 13.52 -12.77 7.08
CA THR A 196 13.00 -13.92 7.80
C THR A 196 11.68 -13.61 8.50
N SER A 197 11.58 -12.47 9.16
CA SER A 197 10.37 -12.02 9.85
C SER A 197 9.23 -11.76 8.87
N TRP A 198 9.53 -11.14 7.74
CA TRP A 198 8.59 -10.93 6.63
C TRP A 198 8.08 -12.25 6.04
N THR A 199 8.97 -13.23 5.84
CA THR A 199 8.59 -14.57 5.39
C THR A 199 7.61 -15.24 6.36
N VAL A 200 7.83 -15.13 7.67
CA VAL A 200 6.91 -15.66 8.68
C VAL A 200 5.55 -14.97 8.62
N LEU A 201 5.53 -13.64 8.45
CA LEU A 201 4.28 -12.89 8.25
C LEU A 201 3.48 -13.45 7.06
N HIS A 202 4.15 -13.65 5.90
CA HIS A 202 3.54 -14.16 4.67
C HIS A 202 3.04 -15.60 4.80
N LEU A 203 3.80 -16.45 5.47
CA LEU A 203 3.37 -17.82 5.75
C LEU A 203 2.11 -17.90 6.60
N LEU A 204 1.93 -16.95 7.54
CA LEU A 204 0.81 -16.96 8.49
C LEU A 204 -0.40 -16.14 8.01
N LEU A 205 -0.20 -14.95 7.46
CA LEU A 205 -1.27 -14.05 7.08
C LEU A 205 -1.51 -13.96 5.57
N GLY A 206 -0.60 -14.46 4.74
CA GLY A 206 -0.66 -14.38 3.27
C GLY A 206 0.04 -13.16 2.72
N ASP A 207 0.03 -13.00 1.38
CA ASP A 207 0.63 -11.87 0.65
C ASP A 207 -0.39 -10.72 0.51
N GLU A 208 -0.94 -10.27 1.63
CA GLU A 208 -1.84 -9.11 1.61
C GLU A 208 -1.05 -7.82 1.84
N PRO A 209 -1.12 -6.83 0.93
CA PRO A 209 -0.51 -5.53 1.16
C PRO A 209 -1.23 -4.80 2.31
N LEU A 210 -0.52 -3.92 3.01
CA LEU A 210 -1.10 -3.12 4.09
C LEU A 210 -2.21 -2.18 3.58
N PHE A 211 -2.09 -1.72 2.33
CA PHE A 211 -3.07 -0.89 1.63
C PHE A 211 -3.25 -1.40 0.21
N HIS A 212 -4.51 -1.47 -0.25
CA HIS A 212 -4.82 -1.66 -1.66
C HIS A 212 -4.74 -0.28 -2.34
N VAL A 213 -3.82 -0.15 -3.25
CA VAL A 213 -3.52 1.10 -3.93
C VAL A 213 -3.85 0.94 -5.41
N PRO A 214 -4.67 1.82 -6.01
CA PRO A 214 -4.85 1.86 -7.46
C PRO A 214 -3.52 2.17 -8.14
N ALA A 215 -3.36 1.72 -9.39
CA ALA A 215 -2.19 2.05 -10.20
C ALA A 215 -2.06 3.57 -10.33
N TYR A 216 -0.83 4.07 -10.17
CA TYR A 216 -0.52 5.47 -10.32
C TYR A 216 -0.09 5.77 -11.76
N GLU A 217 -0.71 6.77 -12.38
CA GLU A 217 -0.29 7.31 -13.67
C GLU A 217 -0.03 8.82 -13.53
N LEU A 218 1.15 9.25 -14.00
CA LEU A 218 1.50 10.66 -14.12
C LEU A 218 0.78 11.26 -15.33
N VAL A 219 -0.23 12.10 -15.08
CA VAL A 219 -1.05 12.68 -16.16
C VAL A 219 -0.32 13.81 -16.89
N HIS A 220 0.37 14.68 -16.15
CA HIS A 220 1.03 15.84 -16.73
C HIS A 220 2.31 16.23 -15.93
N PRO A 221 3.39 16.71 -16.59
CA PRO A 221 4.62 17.15 -15.90
C PRO A 221 4.43 18.25 -14.85
N LEU A 222 3.39 19.07 -14.93
CA LEU A 222 3.05 20.07 -13.91
C LEU A 222 2.70 19.46 -12.55
N GLU A 223 2.34 18.19 -12.48
CA GLU A 223 2.10 17.50 -11.21
C GLU A 223 3.31 17.54 -10.27
N PHE A 224 4.54 17.55 -10.80
CA PHE A 224 5.73 17.69 -9.96
C PHE A 224 5.74 19.01 -9.17
N VAL A 225 5.18 20.10 -9.72
CA VAL A 225 5.04 21.37 -9.02
C VAL A 225 4.01 21.23 -7.89
N PHE A 226 2.89 20.52 -8.14
CA PHE A 226 1.88 20.29 -7.09
C PHE A 226 2.43 19.42 -5.98
N TYR A 227 3.22 18.38 -6.29
CA TYR A 227 3.91 17.58 -5.27
C TYR A 227 4.96 18.40 -4.49
N ALA A 228 5.63 19.35 -5.12
CA ALA A 228 6.52 20.27 -4.42
C ALA A 228 5.74 21.18 -3.43
N VAL A 229 4.59 21.69 -3.83
CA VAL A 229 3.69 22.49 -2.95
C VAL A 229 3.14 21.60 -1.82
N LEU A 230 2.75 20.36 -2.11
CA LEU A 230 2.36 19.39 -1.08
C LEU A 230 3.49 19.17 -0.06
N GLY A 231 4.75 19.12 -0.52
CA GLY A 231 5.93 19.07 0.34
C GLY A 231 6.01 20.25 1.31
N VAL A 232 5.71 21.46 0.82
CA VAL A 232 5.66 22.67 1.68
C VAL A 232 4.54 22.57 2.72
N VAL A 233 3.33 22.25 2.29
CA VAL A 233 2.16 22.13 3.19
C VAL A 233 2.38 21.02 4.21
N GLY A 234 2.88 19.85 3.77
CA GLY A 234 3.21 18.70 4.63
C GLY A 234 4.32 19.02 5.63
N GLY A 235 5.33 19.79 5.23
CA GLY A 235 6.38 20.28 6.12
C GLY A 235 5.82 21.11 7.27
N PHE A 236 4.96 22.08 6.99
CA PHE A 236 4.31 22.89 8.03
C PHE A 236 3.35 22.08 8.90
N ALA A 237 2.58 21.16 8.33
CA ALA A 237 1.72 20.26 9.10
C ALA A 237 2.53 19.38 10.05
N SER A 238 3.67 18.87 9.60
CA SER A 238 4.62 18.09 10.42
C SER A 238 5.15 18.90 11.60
N ILE A 239 5.57 20.16 11.35
CA ILE A 239 6.04 21.08 12.41
C ILE A 239 4.92 21.32 13.44
N ALA A 240 3.71 21.61 12.98
CA ALA A 240 2.56 21.84 13.84
C ALA A 240 2.28 20.63 14.74
N PHE A 241 2.30 19.42 14.17
CA PHE A 241 2.12 18.17 14.91
C PHE A 241 3.21 17.95 15.96
N VAL A 242 4.50 18.07 15.57
CA VAL A 242 5.63 17.85 16.47
C VAL A 242 5.63 18.87 17.62
N LYS A 243 5.48 20.16 17.31
CA LYS A 243 5.45 21.24 18.32
C LYS A 243 4.27 21.08 19.29
N LEU A 244 3.08 20.72 18.79
CA LEU A 244 1.91 20.48 19.64
C LEU A 244 2.16 19.31 20.57
N LEU A 245 2.69 18.20 20.07
CA LEU A 245 2.97 17.00 20.85
C LEU A 245 3.99 17.29 21.96
N LEU A 246 5.13 17.92 21.60
CA LEU A 246 6.19 18.26 22.55
C LEU A 246 5.72 19.27 23.60
N TRP A 247 4.90 20.27 23.19
CA TRP A 247 4.32 21.27 24.10
C TRP A 247 3.37 20.62 25.11
N LEU A 248 2.46 19.76 24.65
CA LEU A 248 1.54 19.03 25.53
C LEU A 248 2.30 18.12 26.49
N ARG A 249 3.28 17.37 25.96
CA ARG A 249 4.08 16.45 26.78
C ARG A 249 4.84 17.20 27.88
N LYS A 250 5.44 18.34 27.56
CA LYS A 250 6.10 19.20 28.59
C LYS A 250 5.15 19.65 29.69
N ARG A 251 3.84 19.80 29.38
CA ARG A 251 2.81 20.11 30.41
C ARG A 251 2.52 18.92 31.31
N PHE A 252 2.35 17.73 30.75
CA PHE A 252 2.10 16.50 31.51
C PHE A 252 3.31 16.11 32.37
N LEU A 253 4.53 16.25 31.89
CA LEU A 253 5.76 15.97 32.65
C LEU A 253 5.95 16.89 33.87
N ARG A 254 5.36 18.08 33.85
CA ARG A 254 5.37 19.01 35.02
C ARG A 254 4.35 18.65 36.07
N MET A 255 3.42 17.74 35.82
CA MET A 255 2.43 17.32 36.83
C MET A 255 3.09 16.43 37.89
N PRO A 256 2.57 16.41 39.12
CA PRO A 256 3.10 15.57 40.17
C PRO A 256 3.15 14.09 39.79
N ALA A 257 4.22 13.38 40.21
CA ALA A 257 4.44 11.98 39.86
C ALA A 257 3.30 11.04 40.32
N ASN A 258 2.60 11.37 41.39
CA ASN A 258 1.46 10.61 41.88
C ASN A 258 0.23 10.68 40.96
N THR A 259 0.18 11.61 39.99
CA THR A 259 -0.89 11.69 39.00
C THR A 259 -0.63 10.81 37.77
N ALA A 260 0.56 10.25 37.62
CA ALA A 260 1.01 9.53 36.48
C ALA A 260 0.11 8.34 36.04
N TRP A 261 -0.60 7.73 36.98
CA TRP A 261 -1.49 6.59 36.72
C TRP A 261 -2.78 6.95 35.98
N PHE A 262 -3.29 8.17 36.17
CA PHE A 262 -4.52 8.60 35.52
C PHE A 262 -4.29 9.64 34.39
N GLN A 263 -3.07 10.17 34.22
CA GLN A 263 -2.75 11.10 33.12
C GLN A 263 -3.18 10.57 31.74
N PRO A 264 -3.02 9.26 31.40
CA PRO A 264 -3.48 8.70 30.12
C PRO A 264 -4.97 8.89 29.84
N VAL A 265 -5.80 9.04 30.90
CA VAL A 265 -7.24 9.30 30.78
C VAL A 265 -7.54 10.60 30.04
N ALA A 266 -6.67 11.62 30.15
CA ALA A 266 -6.85 12.85 29.39
C ALA A 266 -6.84 12.60 27.85
N GLY A 267 -5.93 11.74 27.36
CA GLY A 267 -5.93 11.28 25.99
C GLY A 267 -7.17 10.45 25.65
N GLY A 268 -7.54 9.51 26.52
CA GLY A 268 -8.74 8.69 26.36
C GLY A 268 -10.03 9.51 26.32
N LEU A 269 -10.15 10.54 27.16
CA LEU A 269 -11.31 11.44 27.20
C LEU A 269 -11.44 12.23 25.90
N LEU A 270 -10.34 12.84 25.44
CA LEU A 270 -10.36 13.59 24.17
C LEU A 270 -10.70 12.69 23.00
N VAL A 271 -10.04 11.54 22.87
CA VAL A 271 -10.30 10.58 21.79
C VAL A 271 -11.73 10.05 21.86
N GLY A 272 -12.26 9.80 23.07
CA GLY A 272 -13.64 9.38 23.28
C GLY A 272 -14.66 10.44 22.85
N ILE A 273 -14.42 11.73 23.18
CA ILE A 273 -15.29 12.84 22.75
C ILE A 273 -15.27 12.98 21.22
N LEU A 274 -14.09 12.94 20.61
CA LEU A 274 -13.94 13.01 19.15
C LEU A 274 -14.57 11.81 18.46
N GLY A 275 -14.28 10.60 18.95
CA GLY A 275 -14.76 9.35 18.38
C GLY A 275 -16.28 9.13 18.53
N TRP A 276 -16.93 9.84 19.44
CA TRP A 276 -18.39 9.83 19.55
C TRP A 276 -19.03 10.44 18.30
N LYS A 277 -18.48 11.55 17.81
CA LYS A 277 -19.01 12.25 16.62
C LYS A 277 -18.30 11.88 15.31
N VAL A 278 -17.00 11.60 15.38
CA VAL A 278 -16.13 11.31 14.24
C VAL A 278 -15.36 10.02 14.54
N PRO A 279 -15.97 8.84 14.32
CA PRO A 279 -15.37 7.55 14.65
C PRO A 279 -14.08 7.25 13.86
N GLU A 280 -13.86 7.93 12.73
CA GLU A 280 -12.70 7.84 11.86
C GLU A 280 -11.38 8.22 12.57
N VAL A 281 -11.45 8.97 13.65
CA VAL A 281 -10.29 9.39 14.47
C VAL A 281 -9.76 8.26 15.35
N LEU A 282 -10.61 7.25 15.69
CA LEU A 282 -10.26 6.17 16.60
C LEU A 282 -9.15 5.26 16.05
N GLY A 283 -8.29 4.79 16.96
CA GLY A 283 -7.22 3.84 16.68
C GLY A 283 -6.16 4.37 15.70
N VAL A 284 -5.47 3.48 14.99
CA VAL A 284 -4.46 3.83 13.97
C VAL A 284 -5.12 4.48 12.76
N GLY A 285 -6.24 3.91 12.28
CA GLY A 285 -7.05 4.44 11.18
C GLY A 285 -6.67 3.93 9.79
N TYR A 286 -5.94 2.81 9.66
CA TYR A 286 -5.50 2.27 8.36
C TYR A 286 -6.65 2.01 7.37
N GLY A 287 -7.82 1.56 7.83
CA GLY A 287 -8.98 1.37 6.95
C GLY A 287 -9.48 2.66 6.29
N TYR A 288 -9.38 3.80 6.97
CA TYR A 288 -9.75 5.09 6.39
C TYR A 288 -8.66 5.65 5.48
N VAL A 289 -7.38 5.34 5.74
CA VAL A 289 -6.30 5.62 4.78
C VAL A 289 -6.57 4.88 3.48
N GLY A 290 -6.95 3.59 3.52
CA GLY A 290 -7.35 2.83 2.34
C GLY A 290 -8.50 3.51 1.56
N LYS A 291 -9.52 4.02 2.27
CA LYS A 291 -10.61 4.77 1.63
C LYS A 291 -10.15 6.07 0.97
N ALA A 292 -9.20 6.79 1.59
CA ALA A 292 -8.64 8.00 0.98
C ALA A 292 -7.82 7.67 -0.28
N LEU A 293 -7.06 6.57 -0.26
CA LEU A 293 -6.29 6.08 -1.40
C LEU A 293 -7.18 5.68 -2.58
N ASN A 294 -8.38 5.15 -2.32
CA ASN A 294 -9.37 4.79 -3.33
C ASN A 294 -10.30 5.97 -3.73
N GLY A 295 -10.08 7.18 -3.19
CA GLY A 295 -10.89 8.35 -3.52
C GLY A 295 -12.32 8.33 -2.94
N GLU A 296 -12.59 7.46 -1.95
CA GLU A 296 -13.93 7.26 -1.37
C GLU A 296 -14.30 8.34 -0.33
N LEU A 297 -13.36 9.23 0.05
CA LEU A 297 -13.59 10.24 1.06
C LEU A 297 -13.74 11.64 0.46
N LEU A 298 -14.68 12.40 0.99
CA LEU A 298 -14.85 13.80 0.63
C LEU A 298 -13.68 14.66 1.09
N LEU A 299 -13.29 15.65 0.30
CA LEU A 299 -12.22 16.60 0.59
C LEU A 299 -12.39 17.25 1.97
N SER A 300 -13.59 17.72 2.31
CA SER A 300 -13.87 18.34 3.60
C SER A 300 -13.67 17.39 4.77
N THR A 301 -14.03 16.12 4.60
CA THR A 301 -13.83 15.07 5.60
C THR A 301 -12.34 14.83 5.82
N MET A 302 -11.56 14.69 4.74
CA MET A 302 -10.11 14.47 4.83
C MET A 302 -9.42 15.66 5.53
N ALA A 303 -9.74 16.90 5.16
CA ALA A 303 -9.19 18.09 5.78
C ALA A 303 -9.52 18.17 7.29
N LEU A 304 -10.76 17.85 7.68
CA LEU A 304 -11.17 17.77 9.09
C LEU A 304 -10.39 16.70 9.84
N LEU A 305 -10.23 15.51 9.25
CA LEU A 305 -9.53 14.38 9.85
C LEU A 305 -8.06 14.67 10.11
N VAL A 306 -7.38 15.47 9.26
CA VAL A 306 -6.00 15.94 9.52
C VAL A 306 -5.92 16.64 10.86
N LEU A 307 -6.78 17.65 11.08
CA LEU A 307 -6.76 18.47 12.30
C LEU A 307 -7.10 17.63 13.53
N LEU A 308 -8.18 16.85 13.45
CA LEU A 308 -8.63 16.02 14.57
C LEU A 308 -7.60 14.94 14.95
N LYS A 309 -6.94 14.31 13.95
CA LYS A 309 -5.94 13.27 14.21
C LYS A 309 -4.66 13.85 14.83
N ILE A 310 -4.21 15.03 14.36
CA ILE A 310 -3.08 15.74 14.99
C ILE A 310 -3.35 15.98 16.48
N VAL A 311 -4.52 16.51 16.82
CA VAL A 311 -4.88 16.81 18.21
C VAL A 311 -5.05 15.52 19.03
N ALA A 312 -5.74 14.52 18.50
CA ALA A 312 -5.98 13.24 19.15
C ALA A 312 -4.66 12.50 19.43
N THR A 313 -3.78 12.41 18.45
CA THR A 313 -2.49 11.70 18.58
C THR A 313 -1.56 12.44 19.53
N ALA A 314 -1.42 13.76 19.37
CA ALA A 314 -0.56 14.57 20.23
C ALA A 314 -0.98 14.46 21.70
N THR A 315 -2.29 14.54 22.00
CA THR A 315 -2.81 14.43 23.37
C THR A 315 -2.69 13.02 23.92
N SER A 316 -3.01 12.00 23.11
CA SER A 316 -2.88 10.59 23.51
C SER A 316 -1.45 10.22 23.89
N TYR A 317 -0.49 10.64 23.08
CA TYR A 317 0.93 10.38 23.34
C TYR A 317 1.43 11.19 24.54
N ALA A 318 1.14 12.48 24.58
CA ALA A 318 1.61 13.40 25.62
C ALA A 318 1.10 13.01 27.01
N SER A 319 -0.13 12.50 27.11
CA SER A 319 -0.71 12.04 28.39
C SER A 319 -0.08 10.73 28.91
N GLY A 320 0.75 10.06 28.12
CA GLY A 320 1.52 8.89 28.53
C GLY A 320 0.85 7.53 28.27
N ASN A 321 -0.06 7.44 27.33
CA ASN A 321 -0.54 6.17 26.79
C ASN A 321 0.62 5.41 26.11
N SER A 322 0.53 4.08 26.07
CA SER A 322 1.51 3.21 25.42
C SER A 322 1.17 3.03 23.95
N GLY A 323 1.99 3.61 23.07
CA GLY A 323 1.77 3.51 21.61
C GLY A 323 2.73 4.39 20.82
N GLY A 324 2.88 4.12 19.54
CA GLY A 324 3.75 4.88 18.63
C GLY A 324 3.02 6.01 17.92
N ILE A 325 3.81 6.90 17.33
CA ILE A 325 3.30 8.02 16.50
C ILE A 325 3.40 7.73 15.00
N PHE A 326 4.00 6.62 14.61
CA PHE A 326 4.33 6.26 13.24
C PHE A 326 3.07 6.08 12.37
N GLY A 327 2.20 5.13 12.71
CA GLY A 327 0.93 4.91 11.99
C GLY A 327 0.05 6.16 11.90
N PRO A 328 -0.18 6.89 13.02
CA PRO A 328 -0.89 8.17 12.97
C PRO A 328 -0.26 9.22 12.06
N THR A 329 1.08 9.27 11.94
CA THR A 329 1.75 10.19 11.00
C THR A 329 1.41 9.85 9.54
N LEU A 330 1.38 8.56 9.18
CA LEU A 330 0.94 8.11 7.86
C LEU A 330 -0.52 8.49 7.60
N PHE A 331 -1.40 8.34 8.59
CA PHE A 331 -2.80 8.75 8.49
C PHE A 331 -2.92 10.27 8.22
N ILE A 332 -2.23 11.09 9.03
CA ILE A 332 -2.23 12.56 8.88
C ILE A 332 -1.76 12.93 7.47
N GLY A 333 -0.66 12.31 7.01
CA GLY A 333 -0.11 12.53 5.67
C GLY A 333 -1.05 12.11 4.55
N GLY A 334 -1.65 10.94 4.65
CA GLY A 334 -2.60 10.42 3.65
C GLY A 334 -3.84 11.31 3.52
N MET A 335 -4.42 11.73 4.66
CA MET A 335 -5.56 12.66 4.64
C MET A 335 -5.17 14.04 4.12
N LEU A 336 -3.99 14.56 4.48
CA LEU A 336 -3.49 15.85 3.99
C LEU A 336 -3.25 15.82 2.48
N GLY A 337 -2.56 14.76 2.00
CA GLY A 337 -2.31 14.57 0.57
C GLY A 337 -3.60 14.42 -0.23
N GLY A 338 -4.54 13.60 0.25
CA GLY A 338 -5.85 13.42 -0.38
C GLY A 338 -6.67 14.71 -0.40
N ALA A 339 -6.70 15.48 0.70
CA ALA A 339 -7.38 16.77 0.74
C ALA A 339 -6.73 17.79 -0.21
N PHE A 340 -5.40 17.84 -0.25
CA PHE A 340 -4.66 18.70 -1.17
C PHE A 340 -4.91 18.30 -2.63
N GLY A 341 -4.74 17.01 -2.95
CA GLY A 341 -4.97 16.46 -4.29
C GLY A 341 -6.40 16.72 -4.78
N GLY A 342 -7.41 16.48 -3.91
CA GLY A 342 -8.80 16.77 -4.22
C GLY A 342 -9.07 18.27 -4.48
N ALA A 343 -8.41 19.18 -3.73
CA ALA A 343 -8.53 20.61 -3.95
C ALA A 343 -7.89 21.03 -5.27
N VAL A 344 -6.72 20.52 -5.62
CA VAL A 344 -6.05 20.82 -6.89
C VAL A 344 -6.82 20.21 -8.06
N HIS A 345 -7.35 19.00 -7.93
CA HIS A 345 -8.15 18.34 -8.97
C HIS A 345 -9.45 19.10 -9.28
N LEU A 346 -10.09 19.68 -8.28
CA LEU A 346 -11.26 20.56 -8.49
C LEU A 346 -10.94 21.82 -9.28
N LEU A 347 -9.72 22.35 -9.14
CA LEU A 347 -9.28 23.58 -9.83
C LEU A 347 -8.70 23.31 -11.22
N LEU A 348 -8.01 22.18 -11.39
CA LEU A 348 -7.21 21.83 -12.58
C LEU A 348 -7.35 20.34 -12.91
N PRO A 349 -8.55 19.84 -13.30
CA PRO A 349 -8.81 18.41 -13.49
C PRO A 349 -7.91 17.78 -14.59
N ASP A 350 -7.64 18.50 -15.67
CA ASP A 350 -6.88 18.02 -16.82
C ASP A 350 -5.36 17.89 -16.55
N TYR A 351 -4.87 18.43 -15.43
CA TYR A 351 -3.44 18.51 -15.10
C TYR A 351 -3.08 17.68 -13.87
N THR A 352 -4.01 16.92 -13.30
CA THR A 352 -3.83 16.21 -12.04
C THR A 352 -4.27 14.77 -12.12
N GLY A 353 -3.45 13.88 -11.59
CA GLY A 353 -3.78 12.46 -11.44
C GLY A 353 -4.81 12.19 -10.32
N SER A 354 -4.91 10.94 -9.92
CA SER A 354 -5.89 10.49 -8.93
C SER A 354 -5.63 11.11 -7.55
N ILE A 355 -6.70 11.38 -6.78
CA ILE A 355 -6.64 11.83 -5.38
C ILE A 355 -5.80 10.87 -4.53
N GLY A 356 -5.88 9.54 -4.82
CA GLY A 356 -5.10 8.51 -4.17
C GLY A 356 -3.59 8.67 -4.32
N ALA A 357 -3.12 9.12 -5.48
CA ALA A 357 -1.70 9.40 -5.71
C ALA A 357 -1.18 10.51 -4.78
N TYR A 358 -1.94 11.60 -4.65
CA TYR A 358 -1.60 12.68 -3.71
C TYR A 358 -1.67 12.22 -2.25
N ALA A 359 -2.61 11.33 -1.90
CA ALA A 359 -2.70 10.75 -0.57
C ALA A 359 -1.45 9.90 -0.25
N LEU A 360 -0.97 9.09 -1.20
CA LEU A 360 0.27 8.31 -1.06
C LEU A 360 1.50 9.20 -0.87
N VAL A 361 1.68 10.21 -1.72
CA VAL A 361 2.79 11.14 -1.58
C VAL A 361 2.70 11.88 -0.25
N GLY A 362 1.50 12.30 0.17
CA GLY A 362 1.27 12.93 1.46
C GLY A 362 1.66 12.05 2.64
N MET A 363 1.40 10.72 2.59
CA MET A 363 1.86 9.77 3.63
C MET A 363 3.38 9.84 3.81
N GLY A 364 4.13 9.73 2.71
CA GLY A 364 5.58 9.83 2.72
C GLY A 364 6.06 11.20 3.20
N THR A 365 5.44 12.26 2.72
CA THR A 365 5.77 13.65 3.05
C THR A 365 5.68 13.94 4.55
N ALA A 366 4.56 13.54 5.18
CA ALA A 366 4.40 13.71 6.63
C ALA A 366 5.40 12.86 7.42
N PHE A 367 5.67 11.65 6.96
CA PHE A 367 6.65 10.77 7.61
C PHE A 367 8.07 11.33 7.54
N ALA A 368 8.49 11.81 6.36
CA ALA A 368 9.78 12.49 6.18
C ALA A 368 9.89 13.77 7.00
N GLY A 369 8.79 14.53 7.13
CA GLY A 369 8.77 15.78 7.90
C GLY A 369 8.77 15.59 9.42
N VAL A 370 8.10 14.54 9.94
CA VAL A 370 7.96 14.28 11.40
C VAL A 370 9.14 13.49 11.93
N VAL A 371 9.48 12.36 11.30
CA VAL A 371 10.51 11.43 11.79
C VAL A 371 11.90 11.80 11.27
N ARG A 372 11.96 12.44 10.11
CA ARG A 372 13.20 12.86 9.42
C ARG A 372 14.04 11.71 8.87
N VAL A 373 13.39 10.72 8.34
CA VAL A 373 13.98 9.59 7.61
C VAL A 373 13.51 9.58 6.15
N PRO A 374 13.98 10.53 5.32
CA PRO A 374 13.47 10.70 3.96
C PRO A 374 13.72 9.48 3.06
N LEU A 375 14.87 8.80 3.20
CA LEU A 375 15.18 7.61 2.41
C LEU A 375 14.24 6.45 2.76
N THR A 376 14.08 6.16 4.04
CA THR A 376 13.13 5.16 4.53
C THR A 376 11.70 5.47 4.06
N SER A 377 11.31 6.75 4.08
CA SER A 377 9.97 7.19 3.67
C SER A 377 9.66 6.85 2.21
N VAL A 378 10.60 7.13 1.29
CA VAL A 378 10.44 6.80 -0.14
C VAL A 378 10.35 5.29 -0.33
N ILE A 379 11.27 4.52 0.27
CA ILE A 379 11.32 3.06 0.12
C ILE A 379 10.08 2.40 0.72
N MET A 380 9.59 2.89 1.86
CA MET A 380 8.41 2.35 2.52
C MET A 380 7.15 2.49 1.66
N ILE A 381 6.91 3.69 1.12
CA ILE A 381 5.74 3.90 0.26
C ILE A 381 5.87 3.10 -1.04
N PHE A 382 7.07 3.03 -1.62
CA PHE A 382 7.35 2.18 -2.78
C PHE A 382 7.06 0.69 -2.49
N GLU A 383 7.53 0.13 -1.37
CA GLU A 383 7.25 -1.27 -1.02
C GLU A 383 5.75 -1.54 -0.78
N VAL A 384 5.06 -0.58 -0.18
CA VAL A 384 3.61 -0.68 0.08
C VAL A 384 2.81 -0.67 -1.22
N THR A 385 3.20 0.15 -2.20
CA THR A 385 2.49 0.33 -3.48
C THR A 385 2.91 -0.65 -4.55
N ARG A 386 4.16 -1.12 -4.50
CA ARG A 386 4.84 -1.90 -5.57
C ARG A 386 4.86 -1.15 -6.92
N ASP A 387 4.72 0.17 -6.91
CA ASP A 387 4.70 1.03 -8.09
C ASP A 387 5.91 1.98 -8.09
N TYR A 388 6.74 1.87 -9.15
CA TYR A 388 7.94 2.68 -9.29
C TYR A 388 7.64 4.13 -9.68
N SER A 389 6.54 4.39 -10.35
CA SER A 389 6.19 5.73 -10.87
C SER A 389 6.02 6.78 -9.77
N ILE A 390 5.63 6.36 -8.55
CA ILE A 390 5.45 7.24 -7.39
C ILE A 390 6.76 7.70 -6.73
N VAL A 391 7.91 7.08 -7.06
CA VAL A 391 9.19 7.33 -6.36
C VAL A 391 9.66 8.77 -6.55
N VAL A 392 9.59 9.32 -7.78
CA VAL A 392 10.06 10.69 -8.06
C VAL A 392 9.18 11.75 -7.37
N PRO A 393 7.85 11.71 -7.46
CA PRO A 393 6.97 12.56 -6.65
C PRO A 393 7.28 12.53 -5.14
N LEU A 394 7.51 11.33 -4.58
CA LEU A 394 7.87 11.16 -3.18
C LEU A 394 9.22 11.81 -2.85
N MET A 395 10.23 11.63 -3.68
CA MET A 395 11.55 12.24 -3.46
C MET A 395 11.45 13.77 -3.38
N ILE A 396 10.70 14.39 -4.30
CA ILE A 396 10.51 15.85 -4.34
C ILE A 396 9.79 16.31 -3.07
N SER A 397 8.62 15.75 -2.79
CA SER A 397 7.77 16.20 -1.68
C SER A 397 8.42 15.93 -0.32
N ASN A 398 9.03 14.74 -0.13
CA ASN A 398 9.69 14.34 1.11
C ASN A 398 10.90 15.22 1.43
N LEU A 399 11.74 15.52 0.42
CA LEU A 399 12.93 16.36 0.64
C LEU A 399 12.57 17.79 1.00
N ILE A 400 11.52 18.35 0.37
CA ILE A 400 11.01 19.69 0.71
C ILE A 400 10.44 19.70 2.13
N ALA A 401 9.62 18.71 2.50
CA ALA A 401 9.05 18.62 3.84
C ALA A 401 10.14 18.43 4.91
N TYR A 402 11.13 17.57 4.64
CA TYR A 402 12.31 17.40 5.49
C TYR A 402 13.06 18.71 5.68
N SER A 403 13.36 19.44 4.58
CA SER A 403 14.11 20.70 4.63
C SER A 403 13.39 21.78 5.42
N ILE A 404 12.07 21.91 5.23
CA ILE A 404 11.24 22.85 5.99
C ILE A 404 11.17 22.43 7.47
N SER A 405 10.92 21.17 7.74
CA SER A 405 10.82 20.68 9.11
C SER A 405 12.14 20.85 9.86
N SER A 406 13.29 20.54 9.24
CA SER A 406 14.61 20.70 9.88
C SER A 406 14.98 22.15 10.14
N ARG A 407 14.47 23.10 9.32
CA ARG A 407 14.74 24.54 9.50
C ARG A 407 14.01 25.17 10.68
N TYR A 408 12.77 24.69 10.96
CA TYR A 408 11.90 25.29 11.99
C TYR A 408 11.77 24.46 13.28
N GLN A 409 12.20 23.22 13.25
CA GLN A 409 12.30 22.30 14.39
C GLN A 409 13.73 21.77 14.41
N GLU A 410 14.55 22.13 15.40
CA GLU A 410 15.98 21.78 15.45
C GLU A 410 16.20 20.26 15.54
N GLU A 411 15.45 19.58 16.41
CA GLU A 411 15.61 18.15 16.70
C GLU A 411 14.53 17.31 16.02
N PRO A 412 14.86 16.10 15.50
CA PRO A 412 13.88 15.08 15.12
C PRO A 412 13.01 14.71 16.31
N ILE A 413 11.77 14.25 16.04
CA ILE A 413 10.81 14.01 17.12
C ILE A 413 11.31 13.02 18.18
N TYR A 414 11.99 11.95 17.79
CA TYR A 414 12.46 10.93 18.75
C TYR A 414 13.60 11.42 19.61
N GLU A 415 14.49 12.26 19.10
CA GLU A 415 15.53 12.92 19.88
C GLU A 415 14.95 13.96 20.83
N ALA A 416 14.05 14.82 20.35
CA ALA A 416 13.35 15.79 21.18
C ALA A 416 12.58 15.12 22.35
N LEU A 417 12.02 13.94 22.12
CA LEU A 417 11.37 13.15 23.17
C LEU A 417 12.36 12.61 24.18
N GLN A 418 13.54 12.16 23.73
CA GLN A 418 14.63 11.73 24.63
C GLN A 418 15.17 12.88 25.48
N HIS A 419 15.38 14.04 24.88
CA HIS A 419 15.81 15.24 25.60
C HIS A 419 14.80 15.67 26.66
N GLN A 420 13.50 15.54 26.40
CA GLN A 420 12.46 15.79 27.42
C GLN A 420 12.51 14.76 28.57
N ASP A 421 13.03 13.54 28.33
CA ASP A 421 13.27 12.52 29.37
C ASP A 421 14.64 12.69 30.06
N GLY A 422 15.41 13.74 29.71
CA GLY A 422 16.77 13.97 30.23
C GLY A 422 17.81 13.00 29.68
N ILE A 423 17.52 12.36 28.56
CA ILE A 423 18.40 11.38 27.91
C ILE A 423 19.09 12.06 26.72
N TYR A 424 20.39 12.24 26.81
CA TYR A 424 21.25 12.76 25.73
C TYR A 424 22.09 11.60 25.19
N LEU A 425 21.89 11.26 23.91
CA LEU A 425 22.68 10.24 23.26
C LEU A 425 24.02 10.82 22.81
N PRO A 426 25.13 10.06 22.88
CA PRO A 426 26.37 10.49 22.25
C PRO A 426 26.13 10.66 20.76
N ALA A 427 26.63 11.75 20.21
CA ALA A 427 26.53 12.06 18.81
C ALA A 427 26.91 10.83 17.95
N GLY A 428 25.94 10.35 17.19
CA GLY A 428 26.15 9.28 16.20
C GLY A 428 26.95 9.80 15.00
N ALA A 429 27.18 8.98 14.00
CA ALA A 429 27.96 9.33 12.80
C ALA A 429 27.42 10.58 12.05
N ARG A 430 26.18 11.02 12.33
CA ARG A 430 25.58 12.26 11.80
C ARG A 430 26.28 13.53 12.31
N ASP A 431 26.79 13.54 13.55
CA ASP A 431 27.38 14.72 14.17
C ASP A 431 28.90 14.78 14.04
N ARG A 432 29.51 13.92 13.21
CA ARG A 432 30.94 14.07 12.88
C ARG A 432 31.28 15.38 12.17
N GLU A 433 30.30 16.13 11.71
CA GLU A 433 30.49 17.46 11.16
C GLU A 433 30.56 18.56 12.25
N GLU A 434 29.92 18.38 13.41
CA GLU A 434 30.22 19.18 14.62
C GLU A 434 31.24 18.43 15.48
N GLN A 435 32.49 18.46 15.07
CA GLN A 435 33.60 17.94 15.87
C GLN A 435 33.61 18.72 17.18
N LEU A 436 33.39 18.02 18.33
CA LEU A 436 33.56 18.60 19.64
C LEU A 436 34.97 19.21 19.70
N MET A 437 35.03 20.51 19.95
CA MET A 437 36.28 21.28 19.89
C MET A 437 37.00 21.20 21.22
N VAL A 438 38.31 21.32 21.18
CA VAL A 438 39.18 21.41 22.36
C VAL A 438 38.71 22.51 23.32
N SER A 439 38.20 23.63 22.80
CA SER A 439 37.63 24.71 23.61
C SER A 439 36.51 24.29 24.56
N MET A 440 35.74 23.23 24.22
CA MET A 440 34.63 22.75 25.04
C MET A 440 35.05 21.93 26.26
N GLY A 441 36.21 21.24 26.18
CA GLY A 441 36.80 20.44 27.26
C GLY A 441 37.99 21.10 27.95
N SER A 442 38.37 22.29 27.50
CA SER A 442 39.54 22.98 28.06
C SER A 442 39.23 23.75 29.36
N GLN A 443 40.21 23.80 30.25
CA GLN A 443 40.10 24.46 31.55
C GLN A 443 41.34 25.30 31.83
N LYS A 444 41.29 26.20 32.82
CA LYS A 444 42.48 26.90 33.30
C LYS A 444 43.48 25.90 33.89
N PRO A 445 44.77 26.03 33.63
CA PRO A 445 45.76 25.14 34.22
C PRO A 445 45.75 25.23 35.75
N ALA A 446 45.81 24.10 36.43
CA ALA A 446 45.85 24.04 37.91
C ALA A 446 47.10 24.71 38.46
N ALA A 447 48.25 24.59 37.81
CA ALA A 447 49.47 25.32 38.07
C ALA A 447 50.24 25.53 36.76
N VAL A 448 51.04 26.57 36.69
CA VAL A 448 51.97 26.87 35.60
C VAL A 448 53.30 27.08 36.23
N PHE A 449 54.39 26.46 35.75
CA PHE A 449 55.72 26.59 36.21
C PHE A 449 56.44 27.66 35.44
N SER A 450 57.33 28.43 36.14
CA SER A 450 58.28 29.31 35.49
C SER A 450 59.53 28.53 35.08
N ALA A 451 60.03 28.82 33.91
CA ALA A 451 61.27 28.18 33.42
C ALA A 451 62.45 28.16 34.43
N GLY A 452 62.63 29.24 35.22
CA GLY A 452 63.61 29.38 36.26
C GLY A 452 63.30 28.76 37.62
N GLU A 453 62.09 28.15 37.79
CA GLU A 453 61.67 27.52 39.02
C GLU A 453 62.48 26.20 39.25
N THR A 454 62.88 25.92 40.49
CA THR A 454 63.58 24.68 40.82
C THR A 454 62.64 23.49 40.88
N VAL A 455 63.14 22.29 40.55
CA VAL A 455 62.43 21.03 40.60
C VAL A 455 61.79 20.81 41.99
N ALA A 456 62.53 21.08 43.06
CA ALA A 456 61.99 20.98 44.41
C ALA A 456 60.90 21.99 44.70
N GLY A 457 60.97 23.23 44.22
CA GLY A 457 59.93 24.24 44.32
C GLY A 457 58.67 23.89 43.56
N ALA A 458 58.80 23.43 42.34
CA ALA A 458 57.66 22.95 41.51
C ALA A 458 56.99 21.78 42.18
N PHE A 459 57.70 20.80 42.71
CA PHE A 459 57.10 19.62 43.37
C PHE A 459 56.32 19.94 44.63
N GLN A 460 56.72 20.96 45.38
CA GLN A 460 55.98 21.42 46.59
C GLN A 460 54.64 22.13 46.27
N ARG A 461 54.48 22.67 45.07
CA ARG A 461 53.33 23.47 44.67
C ARG A 461 52.21 22.69 44.06
N VAL A 462 52.42 21.44 43.71
CA VAL A 462 51.49 20.67 42.93
C VAL A 462 50.90 19.48 43.69
N LYS A 463 49.70 19.10 43.34
CA LYS A 463 49.11 17.82 43.73
C LYS A 463 49.46 16.80 42.66
N LEU A 464 50.09 15.69 43.06
CA LEU A 464 50.53 14.64 42.17
C LEU A 464 49.42 13.91 41.39
N GLU A 465 48.16 14.24 41.69
CA GLU A 465 46.99 13.79 40.97
C GLU A 465 46.83 14.45 39.61
N ASP A 466 47.40 15.65 39.38
CA ASP A 466 47.23 16.45 38.16
C ASP A 466 48.11 15.98 36.97
N GLU A 467 48.97 15.04 37.14
CA GLU A 467 49.79 14.28 36.17
C GLU A 467 50.78 15.09 35.28
N ALA A 468 50.47 16.35 34.83
CA ALA A 468 51.35 17.18 34.01
C ALA A 468 50.98 18.68 34.09
N TRP A 469 52.03 19.58 33.91
CA TRP A 469 51.88 21.02 34.02
C TRP A 469 52.67 21.76 32.92
N PRO A 470 52.11 22.88 32.35
CA PRO A 470 52.79 23.74 31.41
C PRO A 470 53.94 24.46 32.06
N VAL A 471 55.05 24.64 31.33
CA VAL A 471 56.25 25.47 31.71
C VAL A 471 56.30 26.67 30.79
N VAL A 472 56.43 27.88 31.36
CA VAL A 472 56.42 29.12 30.61
C VAL A 472 57.62 29.98 31.00
N ASP A 473 58.09 30.86 30.11
CA ASP A 473 58.99 31.92 30.37
C ASP A 473 58.50 33.28 29.86
N GLU A 474 59.35 34.29 29.78
CA GLU A 474 59.01 35.62 29.25
C GLU A 474 58.62 35.59 27.77
N THR A 475 59.02 34.56 27.03
CA THR A 475 58.72 34.41 25.60
C THR A 475 57.41 33.59 25.39
N GLY A 476 56.95 32.81 26.39
CA GLY A 476 55.71 32.04 26.38
C GLY A 476 55.85 30.57 26.79
N LEU A 477 55.11 29.69 26.21
CA LEU A 477 55.07 28.24 26.52
C LEU A 477 56.32 27.55 25.99
N LEU A 478 57.10 26.92 26.89
CA LEU A 478 58.27 26.12 26.57
C LEU A 478 58.02 24.65 26.40
N GLY A 479 57.01 24.12 27.13
CA GLY A 479 56.70 22.70 27.10
C GLY A 479 55.77 22.27 28.26
N ILE A 480 55.70 20.95 28.50
CA ILE A 480 54.99 20.35 29.63
C ILE A 480 55.98 19.45 30.43
N VAL A 481 55.79 19.42 31.74
CA VAL A 481 56.49 18.51 32.63
C VAL A 481 55.53 17.61 33.33
N THR A 482 55.82 16.30 33.34
CA THR A 482 54.95 15.28 33.95
C THR A 482 55.33 15.03 35.41
N ALA A 483 54.37 14.52 36.19
CA ALA A 483 54.65 14.10 37.58
C ALA A 483 55.72 13.01 37.67
N THR A 484 55.83 12.15 36.65
CA THR A 484 56.88 11.13 36.59
C THR A 484 58.24 11.73 36.42
N GLN A 485 58.43 12.70 35.50
CA GLN A 485 59.67 13.40 35.29
C GLN A 485 60.16 14.16 36.56
N LEU A 486 59.19 14.85 37.26
CA LEU A 486 59.53 15.52 38.52
C LEU A 486 59.98 14.51 39.59
N ARG A 487 59.35 13.37 39.73
CA ARG A 487 59.77 12.33 40.71
C ARG A 487 61.15 11.73 40.37
N GLU A 488 61.39 11.43 39.10
CA GLU A 488 62.66 10.89 38.61
C GLU A 488 63.79 11.88 38.84
N ALA A 489 63.55 13.14 38.55
CA ALA A 489 64.57 14.20 38.80
C ALA A 489 64.93 14.37 40.28
N LEU A 490 63.94 14.34 41.16
CA LEU A 490 64.15 14.34 42.61
C LEU A 490 64.89 13.07 43.07
N ALA A 491 64.55 11.90 42.54
CA ALA A 491 65.23 10.65 42.90
C ALA A 491 66.64 10.57 42.39
N MET A 492 66.99 11.32 41.34
CA MET A 492 68.34 11.45 40.80
C MET A 492 69.18 12.59 41.47
N GLY A 493 68.56 13.32 42.40
CA GLY A 493 69.28 14.40 43.14
C GLY A 493 69.37 15.76 42.42
N PHE A 494 68.52 16.01 41.42
CA PHE A 494 68.41 17.22 40.62
C PHE A 494 67.49 18.29 41.27
N GLU A 495 67.43 18.36 42.62
CA GLU A 495 66.48 19.23 43.35
C GLU A 495 66.64 20.72 43.05
N HIS A 496 67.91 21.15 42.79
CA HIS A 496 68.30 22.52 42.52
C HIS A 496 68.32 22.89 41.02
N GLU A 497 68.13 21.93 40.12
CA GLU A 497 68.00 22.15 38.68
C GLU A 497 66.70 22.91 38.37
N THR A 498 66.67 23.66 37.25
CA THR A 498 65.50 24.37 36.80
C THR A 498 64.54 23.41 36.08
N VAL A 499 63.23 23.68 36.19
CA VAL A 499 62.18 22.86 35.46
C VAL A 499 62.43 22.93 33.94
N ALA A 500 62.97 24.00 33.42
CA ALA A 500 63.31 24.14 32.00
C ALA A 500 64.37 23.15 31.51
N SER A 501 65.32 22.70 32.37
CA SER A 501 66.35 21.73 32.00
C SER A 501 65.82 20.35 31.72
N MET A 502 64.59 20.08 32.19
CA MET A 502 63.89 18.80 31.97
C MET A 502 63.14 18.72 30.64
N LEU A 503 62.97 19.84 29.92
CA LEU A 503 62.30 19.91 28.66
C LEU A 503 63.20 19.55 27.49
N SER A 504 62.72 18.76 26.53
CA SER A 504 63.45 18.54 25.30
C SER A 504 63.47 19.82 24.43
N PRO A 505 64.57 20.20 23.79
CA PRO A 505 64.62 21.38 22.91
C PRO A 505 63.57 21.30 21.78
N GLY A 506 62.76 22.34 21.66
CA GLY A 506 61.71 22.40 20.57
C GLY A 506 60.38 21.76 20.84
N ALA A 507 60.09 21.33 22.06
CA ALA A 507 58.90 20.60 22.42
C ALA A 507 57.57 21.40 22.39
N ALA A 508 57.66 22.74 22.48
CA ALA A 508 56.45 23.60 22.60
C ALA A 508 55.47 23.53 21.40
N GLY A 509 55.99 23.38 20.19
CA GLY A 509 55.16 23.35 18.99
C GLY A 509 54.62 21.97 18.63
N VAL A 510 55.25 20.89 19.13
CA VAL A 510 54.91 19.52 18.76
C VAL A 510 53.84 18.92 19.70
N HIS A 511 53.78 19.44 20.94
CA HIS A 511 52.92 18.82 21.99
C HIS A 511 51.79 19.72 22.47
N SER A 512 51.27 20.63 21.61
CA SER A 512 50.20 21.54 21.93
C SER A 512 48.99 21.29 21.00
N VAL A 513 47.80 21.72 21.41
CA VAL A 513 46.58 21.71 20.63
C VAL A 513 45.99 23.11 20.53
N PHE A 514 45.14 23.34 19.53
CA PHE A 514 44.42 24.61 19.35
C PHE A 514 42.99 24.52 19.89
N PRO A 515 42.36 25.66 20.28
CA PRO A 515 41.00 25.70 20.80
C PRO A 515 39.96 25.13 19.80
N ASP A 516 40.26 25.22 18.50
CA ASP A 516 39.40 24.77 17.39
C ASP A 516 39.84 23.41 16.81
N ASP A 517 40.84 22.73 17.40
CA ASP A 517 41.09 21.33 17.08
C ASP A 517 39.99 20.43 17.65
N SER A 518 39.78 19.26 17.04
CA SER A 518 38.81 18.27 17.58
C SER A 518 39.33 17.62 18.85
N LEU A 519 38.40 17.20 19.75
CA LEU A 519 38.77 16.43 20.94
C LEU A 519 39.47 15.12 20.58
N ASP A 520 39.14 14.49 19.45
CA ASP A 520 39.81 13.29 18.93
C ASP A 520 41.30 13.57 18.60
N THR A 521 41.60 14.76 18.07
CA THR A 521 42.97 15.18 17.82
C THR A 521 43.77 15.33 19.13
N ALA A 522 43.11 15.89 20.14
CA ALA A 522 43.70 15.99 21.48
C ALA A 522 43.97 14.62 22.10
N MET A 523 43.02 13.70 22.06
CA MET A 523 43.18 12.32 22.57
C MET A 523 44.30 11.57 21.83
N ARG A 524 44.35 11.69 20.51
CA ARG A 524 45.42 11.06 19.71
C ARG A 524 46.78 11.57 20.13
N ARG A 525 46.96 12.90 20.25
CA ARG A 525 48.21 13.49 20.73
C ARG A 525 48.57 13.10 22.17
N MET A 526 47.59 13.01 23.07
CA MET A 526 47.80 12.49 24.44
C MET A 526 48.34 11.05 24.42
N ALA A 527 47.75 10.19 23.56
CA ALA A 527 48.16 8.80 23.42
C ALA A 527 49.54 8.64 22.80
N GLU A 528 49.91 9.48 21.82
CA GLU A 528 51.22 9.48 21.17
C GLU A 528 52.33 9.84 22.11
N ILE A 529 52.08 10.78 23.04
CA ILE A 529 53.12 11.32 23.99
C ILE A 529 53.07 10.57 25.33
N GLY A 530 51.98 9.85 25.61
CA GLY A 530 51.78 9.16 26.87
C GLY A 530 51.38 10.07 28.03
N VAL A 531 50.74 11.23 27.74
CA VAL A 531 50.32 12.22 28.75
C VAL A 531 48.79 12.31 28.77
N LYS A 532 48.24 12.75 29.90
CA LYS A 532 46.78 12.95 30.06
C LYS A 532 46.40 14.44 30.09
N VAL A 533 47.35 15.33 29.85
CA VAL A 533 47.16 16.79 29.84
C VAL A 533 47.98 17.38 28.69
N LEU A 534 47.34 18.24 27.88
CA LEU A 534 47.99 19.00 26.82
C LEU A 534 47.75 20.49 26.97
N PRO A 535 48.77 21.34 26.68
CA PRO A 535 48.55 22.78 26.62
C PRO A 535 47.75 23.18 25.39
N VAL A 536 46.83 24.10 25.56
CA VAL A 536 46.06 24.72 24.50
C VAL A 536 46.66 26.08 24.21
N VAL A 537 47.11 26.29 22.97
CA VAL A 537 47.81 27.51 22.54
C VAL A 537 47.02 28.28 21.47
N SER A 538 47.31 29.57 21.32
CA SER A 538 46.69 30.39 20.30
C SER A 538 47.26 30.11 18.90
N ARG A 539 46.43 29.98 17.85
CA ARG A 539 46.89 29.83 16.45
C ARG A 539 47.68 31.04 15.97
N THR A 540 47.38 32.22 16.51
CA THR A 540 48.10 33.46 16.14
C THR A 540 49.43 33.60 16.83
N ASN A 541 49.64 32.92 17.95
CA ASN A 541 50.93 32.89 18.69
C ASN A 541 51.06 31.53 19.41
N LEU A 542 51.88 30.64 18.83
CA LEU A 542 52.12 29.26 19.32
C LEU A 542 52.72 29.19 20.71
N LEU A 543 53.33 30.27 21.18
CA LEU A 543 53.94 30.38 22.53
C LEU A 543 52.91 30.89 23.57
N ARG A 544 51.74 31.37 23.16
CA ARG A 544 50.73 31.90 24.08
C ARG A 544 49.85 30.79 24.59
N LEU A 545 50.05 30.34 25.83
CA LEU A 545 49.18 29.44 26.54
C LEU A 545 47.83 30.10 26.80
N THR A 546 46.74 29.48 26.37
CA THR A 546 45.35 29.94 26.60
C THR A 546 44.60 29.09 27.63
N ALA A 547 44.82 27.78 27.65
CA ALA A 547 44.17 26.82 28.53
C ALA A 547 44.98 25.51 28.58
N VAL A 548 44.50 24.55 29.31
CA VAL A 548 44.93 23.13 29.23
C VAL A 548 43.72 22.27 28.95
N ILE A 549 43.90 21.18 28.22
CA ILE A 549 42.91 20.14 28.08
C ILE A 549 43.35 18.89 28.78
N THR A 550 42.51 18.29 29.60
CA THR A 550 42.80 17.09 30.37
C THR A 550 41.94 15.94 29.88
N LEU A 551 42.39 14.69 30.09
CA LEU A 551 41.59 13.53 29.74
C LEU A 551 40.19 13.50 30.47
N PRO A 552 40.10 13.86 31.77
CA PRO A 552 38.79 14.06 32.42
C PRO A 552 37.95 15.15 31.76
N GLY A 553 38.58 16.30 31.34
CA GLY A 553 37.89 17.37 30.64
C GLY A 553 37.32 16.93 29.28
N ILE A 554 38.07 16.08 28.53
CA ILE A 554 37.59 15.46 27.31
C ILE A 554 36.39 14.55 27.61
N LEU A 555 36.49 13.69 28.62
CA LEU A 555 35.43 12.79 29.02
C LEU A 555 34.18 13.54 29.48
N ALA A 556 34.34 14.68 30.20
CA ALA A 556 33.23 15.55 30.58
C ALA A 556 32.59 16.21 29.36
N ALA A 557 33.36 16.68 28.38
CA ALA A 557 32.85 17.24 27.12
C ALA A 557 32.07 16.21 26.29
N TYR A 558 32.43 14.92 26.38
CA TYR A 558 31.66 13.78 25.80
C TYR A 558 30.49 13.35 26.69
N GLY A 559 30.20 14.04 27.83
CA GLY A 559 29.10 13.67 28.74
C GLY A 559 29.40 12.47 29.62
N LEU A 560 30.67 12.02 29.73
CA LEU A 560 31.11 10.85 30.48
C LEU A 560 31.68 11.28 31.85
N GLU A 561 30.86 11.93 32.69
CA GLU A 561 31.27 12.32 34.06
C GLU A 561 31.30 11.15 35.05
N LYS A 562 32.29 11.24 35.97
CA LYS A 562 32.65 10.27 37.01
C LYS A 562 31.75 10.33 38.24
N ASN A 563 30.44 10.48 38.08
CA ASN A 563 29.49 10.41 39.21
C ASN A 563 28.45 9.31 39.00
N ARG A 564 28.94 8.07 38.90
CA ARG A 564 28.13 6.89 39.18
C ARG A 564 28.86 6.02 40.16
N GLU A 565 28.23 5.73 41.31
CA GLU A 565 28.62 4.63 42.18
C GLU A 565 28.95 3.40 41.30
N PRO A 566 29.99 2.64 41.66
CA PRO A 566 30.31 1.42 40.91
C PRO A 566 29.06 0.54 40.96
N VAL A 567 28.41 0.35 39.83
CA VAL A 567 27.50 -0.77 39.69
C VAL A 567 28.35 -2.00 39.88
N GLU A 568 28.15 -2.73 41.00
CA GLU A 568 28.78 -4.02 41.23
C GLU A 568 28.77 -4.81 39.95
N GLU A 569 29.92 -5.19 39.45
CA GLU A 569 30.05 -6.12 38.34
C GLU A 569 29.20 -7.35 38.70
N PRO A 570 28.17 -7.67 37.93
CA PRO A 570 27.45 -8.91 38.17
C PRO A 570 28.44 -10.02 37.99
N ALA A 571 28.60 -10.85 39.02
CA ALA A 571 29.40 -12.04 39.00
C ALA A 571 29.31 -12.73 37.64
N GLU A 572 30.45 -13.17 37.07
CA GLU A 572 30.53 -13.97 35.84
C GLU A 572 29.40 -15.00 35.84
N LEU A 573 28.44 -14.80 34.96
CA LEU A 573 27.33 -15.73 34.81
C LEU A 573 27.92 -17.04 34.28
N ALA A 574 27.91 -18.05 35.13
CA ALA A 574 28.20 -19.42 34.73
C ALA A 574 27.41 -19.79 33.47
N PRO A 575 28.02 -20.58 32.54
CA PRO A 575 27.36 -20.98 31.30
C PRO A 575 25.96 -21.52 31.61
N ALA A 576 24.95 -21.02 30.91
CA ALA A 576 23.56 -21.36 31.15
C ALA A 576 23.37 -22.90 31.10
N PRO A 577 22.79 -23.53 32.11
CA PRO A 577 22.62 -24.98 32.14
C PRO A 577 21.73 -25.41 30.97
N VAL A 578 22.01 -26.60 30.40
CA VAL A 578 21.27 -27.19 29.26
C VAL A 578 19.73 -27.14 29.45
N THR A 579 19.26 -27.15 30.70
CA THR A 579 17.87 -27.00 31.11
C THR A 579 17.25 -25.63 30.70
N SER A 580 18.06 -24.58 30.43
CA SER A 580 17.54 -23.30 29.96
C SER A 580 17.26 -23.31 28.44
N LEU A 581 18.04 -24.05 27.67
CA LEU A 581 17.81 -24.23 26.22
C LEU A 581 16.53 -25.02 25.95
N THR A 582 16.25 -26.06 26.73
CA THR A 582 14.99 -26.82 26.63
C THR A 582 13.78 -25.98 27.00
N ARG A 583 13.86 -25.15 28.05
CA ARG A 583 12.78 -24.20 28.42
C ARG A 583 12.52 -23.16 27.33
N ILE A 584 13.58 -22.64 26.69
CA ILE A 584 13.49 -21.71 25.58
C ILE A 584 12.85 -22.40 24.36
N ALA A 585 13.25 -23.64 24.05
CA ALA A 585 12.66 -24.42 22.94
C ALA A 585 11.17 -24.72 23.18
N ILE A 586 10.79 -25.08 24.41
CA ILE A 586 9.37 -25.28 24.77
C ILE A 586 8.57 -23.99 24.68
N ALA A 587 9.10 -22.87 25.17
CA ALA A 587 8.43 -21.56 25.07
C ALA A 587 8.28 -21.12 23.60
N LEU A 588 9.28 -21.40 22.76
CA LEU A 588 9.23 -21.15 21.34
C LEU A 588 8.19 -22.02 20.63
N ALA A 589 8.15 -23.33 20.93
CA ALA A 589 7.16 -24.25 20.38
C ALA A 589 5.72 -23.84 20.77
N LEU A 590 5.52 -23.42 22.05
CA LEU A 590 4.25 -22.88 22.51
C LEU A 590 3.88 -21.57 21.78
N ALA A 591 4.83 -20.65 21.59
CA ALA A 591 4.59 -19.41 20.87
C ALA A 591 4.23 -19.67 19.39
N ILE A 592 4.91 -20.62 18.73
CA ILE A 592 4.58 -21.08 17.37
C ILE A 592 3.18 -21.69 17.33
N GLY A 593 2.83 -22.55 18.30
CA GLY A 593 1.52 -23.17 18.39
C GLY A 593 0.40 -22.14 18.56
N VAL A 594 0.57 -21.18 19.48
CA VAL A 594 -0.42 -20.11 19.73
C VAL A 594 -0.53 -19.18 18.51
N ALA A 595 0.58 -18.75 17.92
CA ALA A 595 0.55 -17.89 16.73
C ALA A 595 -0.06 -18.62 15.52
N GLY A 596 0.27 -19.89 15.31
CA GLY A 596 -0.32 -20.72 14.26
C GLY A 596 -1.83 -20.92 14.46
N PHE A 597 -2.28 -21.19 15.70
CA PHE A 597 -3.71 -21.29 16.03
C PHE A 597 -4.45 -19.98 15.79
N LEU A 598 -3.90 -18.85 16.24
CA LEU A 598 -4.50 -17.53 16.04
C LEU A 598 -4.54 -17.17 14.55
N ALA A 599 -3.50 -17.47 13.79
CA ALA A 599 -3.46 -17.24 12.34
C ALA A 599 -4.48 -18.11 11.59
N TYR A 600 -4.62 -19.40 11.97
CA TYR A 600 -5.63 -20.30 11.41
C TYR A 600 -7.05 -19.78 11.70
N TYR A 601 -7.33 -19.40 12.94
CA TYR A 601 -8.62 -18.85 13.34
C TYR A 601 -8.95 -17.57 12.59
N TYR A 602 -8.00 -16.66 12.49
CA TYR A 602 -8.13 -15.39 11.76
C TYR A 602 -8.40 -15.60 10.26
N ARG A 603 -7.63 -16.50 9.61
CA ARG A 603 -7.86 -16.85 8.20
C ARG A 603 -9.25 -17.45 7.98
N SER A 604 -9.66 -18.37 8.83
CA SER A 604 -10.98 -19.00 8.76
C SER A 604 -12.11 -17.97 8.91
N GLU A 605 -11.98 -17.05 9.86
CA GLU A 605 -12.99 -16.01 10.10
C GLU A 605 -13.04 -14.98 8.95
N ARG A 606 -11.89 -14.57 8.42
CA ARG A 606 -11.82 -13.68 7.26
C ARG A 606 -12.39 -14.34 6.01
N GLN A 607 -12.04 -15.59 5.73
CA GLN A 607 -12.61 -16.32 4.59
C GLN A 607 -14.12 -16.44 4.70
N SER A 608 -14.65 -16.75 5.88
CA SER A 608 -16.11 -16.84 6.09
C SER A 608 -16.80 -15.48 5.93
N LEU A 609 -16.11 -14.38 6.28
CA LEU A 609 -16.60 -13.02 6.06
C LEU A 609 -16.64 -12.68 4.56
N ALA A 610 -15.57 -13.02 3.81
CA ALA A 610 -15.52 -12.80 2.37
C ALA A 610 -16.65 -13.53 1.65
N VAL A 611 -16.88 -14.81 1.99
CA VAL A 611 -17.98 -15.60 1.42
C VAL A 611 -19.33 -14.94 1.72
N ARG A 612 -19.58 -14.54 2.96
CA ARG A 612 -20.85 -13.84 3.33
C ARG A 612 -21.04 -12.52 2.59
N GLN A 613 -19.97 -11.73 2.42
CA GLN A 613 -20.05 -10.47 1.66
C GLN A 613 -20.31 -10.74 0.18
N PHE A 614 -19.71 -11.78 -0.38
CA PHE A 614 -19.94 -12.21 -1.76
C PHE A 614 -21.40 -12.64 -1.97
N GLU A 615 -21.92 -13.55 -1.14
CA GLU A 615 -23.32 -14.01 -1.19
C GLU A 615 -24.33 -12.86 -1.05
N GLN A 616 -24.05 -11.88 -0.15
CA GLN A 616 -24.86 -10.66 -0.04
C GLN A 616 -24.79 -9.82 -1.31
N GLY A 617 -23.63 -9.73 -1.93
CA GLY A 617 -23.43 -9.04 -3.20
C GLY A 617 -24.24 -9.68 -4.33
N GLU A 618 -24.23 -11.01 -4.44
CA GLU A 618 -25.01 -11.76 -5.43
C GLU A 618 -26.51 -11.55 -5.24
N GLN A 619 -27.01 -11.58 -3.98
CA GLN A 619 -28.42 -11.32 -3.69
C GLN A 619 -28.84 -9.90 -4.09
N LEU A 620 -28.00 -8.90 -3.81
CA LEU A 620 -28.25 -7.51 -4.21
C LEU A 620 -28.19 -7.34 -5.74
N ALA A 621 -27.22 -7.93 -6.40
CA ALA A 621 -27.09 -7.88 -7.86
C ALA A 621 -28.29 -8.56 -8.56
N SER A 622 -28.75 -9.71 -8.05
CA SER A 622 -29.91 -10.40 -8.59
C SER A 622 -31.22 -9.62 -8.40
N SER A 623 -31.31 -8.75 -7.38
CA SER A 623 -32.43 -7.83 -7.16
C SER A 623 -32.32 -6.49 -7.90
N GLY A 624 -31.24 -6.29 -8.70
CA GLY A 624 -30.99 -5.07 -9.45
C GLY A 624 -30.38 -3.93 -8.64
N GLN A 625 -30.00 -4.15 -7.39
CA GLN A 625 -29.37 -3.16 -6.51
C GLN A 625 -27.82 -3.14 -6.71
N TYR A 626 -27.40 -2.77 -7.91
CA TYR A 626 -26.01 -2.90 -8.33
C TYR A 626 -25.04 -2.03 -7.52
N GLU A 627 -25.41 -0.81 -7.13
CA GLU A 627 -24.55 0.08 -6.32
C GLU A 627 -24.19 -0.51 -4.95
N GLU A 628 -25.20 -1.09 -4.27
CA GLU A 628 -24.97 -1.77 -2.99
C GLU A 628 -24.19 -3.08 -3.17
N ALA A 629 -24.44 -3.81 -4.27
CA ALA A 629 -23.73 -5.03 -4.63
C ALA A 629 -22.22 -4.74 -4.88
N ILE A 630 -21.87 -3.66 -5.58
CA ILE A 630 -20.49 -3.20 -5.80
C ILE A 630 -19.77 -3.01 -4.46
N GLY A 631 -20.40 -2.35 -3.49
CA GLY A 631 -19.83 -2.18 -2.15
C GLY A 631 -19.53 -3.51 -1.44
N LYS A 632 -20.43 -4.52 -1.62
CA LYS A 632 -20.25 -5.87 -1.05
C LYS A 632 -19.17 -6.66 -1.77
N PHE A 633 -19.13 -6.64 -3.09
CA PHE A 633 -18.09 -7.31 -3.86
C PHE A 633 -16.71 -6.70 -3.64
N ARG A 634 -16.59 -5.36 -3.54
CA ARG A 634 -15.34 -4.71 -3.14
C ARG A 634 -14.89 -5.14 -1.75
N SER A 635 -15.81 -5.27 -0.80
CA SER A 635 -15.52 -5.76 0.55
C SER A 635 -15.09 -7.23 0.54
N ALA A 636 -15.72 -8.10 -0.25
CA ALA A 636 -15.30 -9.48 -0.44
C ALA A 636 -13.91 -9.55 -1.08
N LEU A 637 -13.68 -8.78 -2.14
CA LEU A 637 -12.42 -8.74 -2.88
C LEU A 637 -11.25 -8.21 -2.04
N SER A 638 -11.51 -7.32 -1.08
CA SER A 638 -10.49 -6.84 -0.12
C SER A 638 -9.99 -7.95 0.83
N ILE A 639 -10.71 -9.07 0.91
CA ILE A 639 -10.38 -10.21 1.77
C ILE A 639 -9.96 -11.43 0.96
N SER A 640 -10.55 -11.64 -0.21
CA SER A 640 -10.28 -12.77 -1.11
C SER A 640 -9.82 -12.25 -2.48
N HIS A 641 -8.84 -12.92 -3.08
CA HIS A 641 -8.35 -12.54 -4.41
C HIS A 641 -8.87 -13.48 -5.50
N ARG A 642 -10.07 -14.08 -5.30
CA ARG A 642 -10.65 -15.00 -6.27
C ARG A 642 -11.07 -14.27 -7.53
N ASN A 643 -10.80 -14.88 -8.67
CA ASN A 643 -11.25 -14.33 -9.96
C ASN A 643 -12.79 -14.29 -10.08
N GLU A 644 -13.47 -15.16 -9.35
CA GLU A 644 -14.95 -15.16 -9.25
C GLU A 644 -15.47 -13.85 -8.64
N ASP A 645 -14.85 -13.38 -7.55
CA ASP A 645 -15.24 -12.14 -6.86
C ASP A 645 -14.98 -10.92 -7.76
N ARG A 646 -13.88 -10.94 -8.55
CA ARG A 646 -13.59 -9.89 -9.55
C ARG A 646 -14.58 -9.90 -10.70
N LEU A 647 -14.97 -11.07 -11.17
CA LEU A 647 -15.95 -11.20 -12.24
C LEU A 647 -17.32 -10.68 -11.79
N ALA A 648 -17.74 -11.03 -10.59
CA ALA A 648 -19.00 -10.54 -10.02
C ALA A 648 -19.00 -9.01 -9.82
N LEU A 649 -17.88 -8.45 -9.36
CA LEU A 649 -17.70 -6.99 -9.27
C LEU A 649 -17.79 -6.33 -10.66
N ALA A 650 -17.09 -6.87 -11.67
CA ALA A 650 -17.12 -6.33 -13.01
C ALA A 650 -18.53 -6.38 -13.64
N GLN A 651 -19.27 -7.45 -13.40
CA GLN A 651 -20.65 -7.59 -13.84
C GLN A 651 -21.60 -6.61 -13.11
N ALA A 652 -21.40 -6.39 -11.82
CA ALA A 652 -22.17 -5.41 -11.06
C ALA A 652 -21.90 -3.96 -11.53
N LEU A 653 -20.63 -3.62 -11.82
CA LEU A 653 -20.23 -2.34 -12.40
C LEU A 653 -20.87 -2.11 -13.77
N LEU A 654 -20.92 -3.15 -14.62
CA LEU A 654 -21.62 -3.10 -15.90
C LEU A 654 -23.13 -2.89 -15.71
N GLY A 655 -23.73 -3.55 -14.72
CA GLY A 655 -25.16 -3.41 -14.37
C GLY A 655 -25.49 -2.00 -13.84
N ALA A 656 -24.59 -1.38 -13.09
CA ALA A 656 -24.67 0.00 -12.61
C ALA A 656 -24.30 1.06 -13.65
N GLU A 657 -23.93 0.65 -14.89
CA GLU A 657 -23.47 1.52 -15.99
C GLU A 657 -22.15 2.28 -15.73
N HIS A 658 -21.34 1.81 -14.80
CA HIS A 658 -19.97 2.33 -14.58
C HIS A 658 -19.02 1.73 -15.63
N LEU A 659 -19.18 2.13 -16.89
CA LEU A 659 -18.56 1.45 -18.04
C LEU A 659 -17.04 1.45 -18.00
N ALA A 660 -16.40 2.56 -17.61
CA ALA A 660 -14.93 2.67 -17.53
C ALA A 660 -14.32 1.75 -16.45
N GLU A 661 -14.97 1.66 -15.27
CA GLU A 661 -14.52 0.78 -14.21
C GLU A 661 -14.79 -0.70 -14.55
N ALA A 662 -15.93 -1.01 -15.17
CA ALA A 662 -16.25 -2.34 -15.65
C ALA A 662 -15.22 -2.83 -16.68
N GLU A 663 -14.89 -1.99 -17.67
CA GLU A 663 -13.86 -2.27 -18.69
C GLU A 663 -12.51 -2.60 -18.02
N SER A 664 -12.03 -1.75 -17.12
CA SER A 664 -10.79 -1.97 -16.39
C SER A 664 -10.79 -3.27 -15.56
N ALA A 665 -11.93 -3.59 -14.93
CA ALA A 665 -12.06 -4.81 -14.14
C ALA A 665 -12.06 -6.08 -15.01
N PHE A 666 -12.74 -6.07 -16.15
CA PHE A 666 -12.70 -7.17 -17.12
C PHE A 666 -11.32 -7.31 -17.77
N ASP A 667 -10.66 -6.21 -18.10
CA ASP A 667 -9.30 -6.22 -18.67
C ASP A 667 -8.30 -6.85 -17.70
N THR A 668 -8.37 -6.52 -16.42
CA THR A 668 -7.56 -7.17 -15.35
C THR A 668 -7.77 -8.70 -15.32
N LEU A 669 -9.01 -9.16 -15.49
CA LEU A 669 -9.33 -10.60 -15.57
C LEU A 669 -8.74 -11.23 -16.84
N LEU A 670 -8.81 -10.53 -17.98
CA LEU A 670 -8.31 -11.01 -19.25
C LEU A 670 -6.77 -11.03 -19.31
N HIS A 671 -6.09 -10.12 -18.62
CA HIS A 671 -4.63 -10.21 -18.43
C HIS A 671 -4.22 -11.50 -17.72
N ALA A 672 -4.98 -11.93 -16.71
CA ALA A 672 -4.73 -13.18 -16.00
C ALA A 672 -5.19 -14.43 -16.79
N SER A 673 -6.28 -14.31 -17.56
CA SER A 673 -6.92 -15.41 -18.28
C SER A 673 -7.49 -14.91 -19.62
N PRO A 674 -6.69 -14.76 -20.69
CA PRO A 674 -7.12 -14.15 -21.96
C PRO A 674 -8.30 -14.87 -22.64
N ASN A 675 -8.44 -16.18 -22.40
CA ASN A 675 -9.47 -17.01 -22.98
C ASN A 675 -10.71 -17.17 -22.08
N SER A 676 -10.86 -16.37 -21.03
CA SER A 676 -12.07 -16.43 -20.15
C SER A 676 -13.32 -16.04 -20.91
N GLY A 677 -14.24 -16.98 -21.11
CA GLY A 677 -15.53 -16.75 -21.78
C GLY A 677 -16.36 -15.67 -21.08
N PRO A 678 -16.61 -15.79 -19.75
CA PRO A 678 -17.38 -14.79 -18.99
C PRO A 678 -16.80 -13.37 -19.02
N ALA A 679 -15.45 -13.23 -18.95
CA ALA A 679 -14.82 -11.92 -18.98
C ALA A 679 -14.89 -11.29 -20.39
N ASN A 680 -14.67 -12.07 -21.46
CA ASN A 680 -14.83 -11.59 -22.84
C ASN A 680 -16.30 -11.24 -23.14
N LEU A 681 -17.29 -11.97 -22.58
CA LEU A 681 -18.71 -11.60 -22.70
C LEU A 681 -19.01 -10.26 -22.01
N GLY A 682 -18.41 -10.03 -20.82
CA GLY A 682 -18.51 -8.75 -20.13
C GLY A 682 -17.94 -7.60 -20.97
N MET A 683 -16.74 -7.76 -21.56
CA MET A 683 -16.14 -6.78 -22.46
C MET A 683 -17.00 -6.51 -23.70
N ALA A 684 -17.55 -7.56 -24.29
CA ALA A 684 -18.46 -7.42 -25.44
C ALA A 684 -19.67 -6.55 -25.10
N ARG A 685 -20.31 -6.77 -23.94
CA ARG A 685 -21.45 -5.99 -23.46
C ARG A 685 -21.09 -4.54 -23.13
N VAL A 686 -19.87 -4.30 -22.55
CA VAL A 686 -19.33 -2.94 -22.37
C VAL A 686 -19.21 -2.24 -23.72
N ALA A 687 -18.59 -2.88 -24.72
CA ALA A 687 -18.42 -2.33 -26.05
C ALA A 687 -19.75 -2.02 -26.75
N VAL A 688 -20.80 -2.82 -26.55
CA VAL A 688 -22.17 -2.54 -27.01
C VAL A 688 -22.71 -1.26 -26.39
N LYS A 689 -22.59 -1.10 -25.08
CA LYS A 689 -23.06 0.10 -24.37
C LYS A 689 -22.28 1.36 -24.76
N GLN A 690 -21.03 1.20 -25.14
CA GLN A 690 -20.19 2.28 -25.69
C GLN A 690 -20.43 2.53 -27.20
N ALA A 691 -21.38 1.84 -27.83
CA ALA A 691 -21.67 1.89 -29.26
C ALA A 691 -20.51 1.45 -30.18
N ASN A 692 -19.52 0.73 -29.64
CA ASN A 692 -18.39 0.18 -30.42
C ASN A 692 -18.72 -1.25 -30.91
N LEU A 693 -19.66 -1.35 -31.85
CA LEU A 693 -20.18 -2.64 -32.30
C LEU A 693 -19.13 -3.55 -32.96
N GLN A 694 -18.11 -2.97 -33.61
CA GLN A 694 -17.03 -3.75 -34.23
C GLN A 694 -16.14 -4.44 -33.19
N GLN A 695 -15.86 -3.76 -32.07
CA GLN A 695 -15.16 -4.36 -30.93
C GLN A 695 -16.04 -5.43 -30.27
N ALA A 696 -17.32 -5.14 -30.08
CA ALA A 696 -18.28 -6.06 -29.50
C ALA A 696 -18.30 -7.41 -30.25
N VAL A 697 -18.36 -7.39 -31.59
CA VAL A 697 -18.31 -8.62 -32.41
C VAL A 697 -17.07 -9.45 -32.11
N ARG A 698 -15.88 -8.81 -32.05
CA ARG A 698 -14.62 -9.53 -31.75
C ARG A 698 -14.65 -10.17 -30.36
N ASP A 699 -15.15 -9.46 -29.36
CA ASP A 699 -15.17 -9.92 -27.97
C ASP A 699 -16.26 -10.98 -27.75
N TYR A 700 -17.43 -10.92 -28.45
CA TYR A 700 -18.41 -12.01 -28.48
C TYR A 700 -17.82 -13.28 -29.06
N HIS A 701 -17.06 -13.21 -30.15
CA HIS A 701 -16.41 -14.39 -30.70
C HIS A 701 -15.41 -15.00 -29.71
N ARG A 702 -14.60 -14.14 -29.03
CA ARG A 702 -13.70 -14.62 -27.98
C ARG A 702 -14.46 -15.23 -26.78
N ALA A 703 -15.61 -14.70 -26.43
CA ALA A 703 -16.46 -15.24 -25.38
C ALA A 703 -17.00 -16.62 -25.75
N ILE A 704 -17.59 -16.76 -26.93
CA ILE A 704 -18.24 -17.99 -27.41
C ILE A 704 -17.24 -19.14 -27.51
N TYR A 705 -16.03 -18.88 -28.07
CA TYR A 705 -14.98 -19.88 -28.26
C TYR A 705 -13.99 -19.95 -27.09
N GLY A 706 -14.19 -19.15 -26.04
CA GLY A 706 -13.39 -19.13 -24.82
C GLY A 706 -13.66 -20.28 -23.87
N SER A 707 -12.90 -20.30 -22.77
CA SER A 707 -13.11 -21.27 -21.69
C SER A 707 -14.16 -20.79 -20.68
N TRP A 708 -15.09 -21.66 -20.36
CA TRP A 708 -16.16 -21.42 -19.41
C TRP A 708 -16.06 -22.37 -18.22
N PRO A 709 -16.37 -21.93 -16.98
CA PRO A 709 -16.43 -22.81 -15.84
C PRO A 709 -17.71 -23.67 -15.86
N GLY A 710 -17.62 -24.94 -15.56
CA GLY A 710 -18.77 -25.85 -15.46
C GLY A 710 -19.52 -26.10 -16.77
N ASP A 711 -20.82 -26.46 -16.67
CA ASP A 711 -21.72 -26.60 -17.82
C ASP A 711 -22.37 -25.25 -18.14
N SER A 712 -21.77 -24.51 -19.02
CA SER A 712 -22.14 -23.16 -19.42
C SER A 712 -22.67 -23.09 -20.86
N SER A 713 -23.27 -24.18 -21.35
CA SER A 713 -23.90 -24.23 -22.68
C SER A 713 -24.98 -23.13 -22.86
N ALA A 714 -25.77 -22.85 -21.81
CA ALA A 714 -26.76 -21.80 -21.83
C ALA A 714 -26.17 -20.39 -21.99
N ASP A 715 -25.04 -20.09 -21.34
CA ASP A 715 -24.38 -18.79 -21.43
C ASP A 715 -23.76 -18.57 -22.80
N ARG A 716 -23.17 -19.61 -23.40
CA ARG A 716 -22.64 -19.54 -24.79
C ARG A 716 -23.74 -19.30 -25.80
N VAL A 717 -24.88 -19.99 -25.62
CA VAL A 717 -26.09 -19.78 -26.46
C VAL A 717 -26.57 -18.35 -26.31
N GLN A 718 -26.61 -17.81 -25.10
CA GLN A 718 -27.01 -16.41 -24.88
C GLN A 718 -26.04 -15.44 -25.56
N ALA A 719 -24.73 -15.67 -25.45
CA ALA A 719 -23.71 -14.86 -26.14
C ALA A 719 -23.85 -14.89 -27.67
N ARG A 720 -24.18 -16.07 -28.26
CA ARG A 720 -24.48 -16.20 -29.70
C ARG A 720 -25.75 -15.44 -30.10
N ARG A 721 -26.79 -15.48 -29.29
CA ARG A 721 -28.03 -14.72 -29.53
C ARG A 721 -27.71 -13.22 -29.63
N GLU A 722 -27.00 -12.68 -28.63
CA GLU A 722 -26.59 -11.27 -28.60
C GLU A 722 -25.71 -10.92 -29.81
N LEU A 723 -24.77 -11.80 -30.19
CA LEU A 723 -23.92 -11.61 -31.37
C LEU A 723 -24.75 -11.57 -32.66
N VAL A 724 -25.71 -12.48 -32.84
CA VAL A 724 -26.59 -12.54 -34.04
C VAL A 724 -27.37 -11.24 -34.17
N ASP A 725 -27.92 -10.71 -33.04
CA ASP A 725 -28.66 -9.45 -33.04
C ASP A 725 -27.76 -8.28 -33.53
N ILE A 726 -26.52 -8.22 -33.04
CA ILE A 726 -25.56 -7.18 -33.47
C ILE A 726 -25.16 -7.32 -34.92
N LEU A 727 -24.92 -8.56 -35.41
CA LEU A 727 -24.56 -8.82 -36.82
C LEU A 727 -25.71 -8.42 -37.75
N ASN A 728 -26.93 -8.64 -37.32
CA ASN A 728 -28.13 -8.20 -38.06
C ASN A 728 -28.20 -6.66 -38.11
N HIS A 729 -27.96 -5.97 -36.98
CA HIS A 729 -27.90 -4.51 -36.94
C HIS A 729 -26.80 -3.94 -37.87
N LEU A 730 -25.63 -4.63 -37.97
CA LEU A 730 -24.55 -4.27 -38.84
C LEU A 730 -24.76 -4.69 -40.28
N ASN A 731 -25.86 -5.33 -40.63
CA ASN A 731 -26.20 -5.91 -41.94
C ASN A 731 -25.18 -6.98 -42.40
N GLN A 732 -24.53 -7.66 -41.46
CA GLN A 732 -23.54 -8.75 -41.75
C GLN A 732 -24.22 -10.11 -41.81
N ARG A 733 -25.13 -10.29 -42.78
CA ARG A 733 -26.07 -11.42 -42.90
C ARG A 733 -25.41 -12.79 -42.98
N GLU A 734 -24.34 -12.92 -43.74
CA GLU A 734 -23.62 -14.20 -43.89
C GLU A 734 -22.99 -14.66 -42.57
N GLN A 735 -22.47 -13.74 -41.80
CA GLN A 735 -21.90 -14.04 -40.48
C GLN A 735 -23.02 -14.40 -39.49
N ALA A 736 -24.12 -13.63 -39.47
CA ALA A 736 -25.28 -13.94 -38.64
C ALA A 736 -25.83 -15.34 -38.94
N ARG A 737 -25.93 -15.72 -40.25
CA ARG A 737 -26.38 -17.05 -40.66
C ARG A 737 -25.42 -18.17 -40.18
N ALA A 738 -24.10 -17.94 -40.24
CA ALA A 738 -23.13 -18.91 -39.75
C ALA A 738 -23.26 -19.16 -38.26
N GLU A 739 -23.46 -18.09 -37.46
CA GLU A 739 -23.68 -18.18 -36.01
C GLU A 739 -25.04 -18.83 -35.67
N LEU A 740 -26.07 -18.57 -36.43
CA LEU A 740 -27.38 -19.26 -36.27
C LEU A 740 -27.27 -20.78 -36.52
N VAL A 741 -26.50 -21.22 -37.50
CA VAL A 741 -26.24 -22.65 -37.75
C VAL A 741 -25.49 -23.28 -36.57
N ALA A 742 -24.48 -22.57 -36.04
CA ALA A 742 -23.74 -23.04 -34.88
C ALA A 742 -24.65 -23.09 -33.62
N TRP A 743 -25.49 -22.06 -33.41
CA TRP A 743 -26.48 -22.03 -32.32
C TRP A 743 -27.45 -23.18 -32.41
N LYS A 744 -27.99 -23.46 -33.63
CA LYS A 744 -28.87 -24.60 -33.87
C LYS A 744 -28.26 -25.96 -33.48
N SER A 745 -26.96 -26.13 -33.74
CA SER A 745 -26.24 -27.36 -33.39
C SER A 745 -26.01 -27.50 -31.86
N GLU A 746 -25.83 -26.39 -31.16
CA GLU A 746 -25.66 -26.39 -29.68
C GLU A 746 -26.96 -26.51 -28.91
N ALA A 747 -28.04 -25.94 -29.43
CA ALA A 747 -29.37 -25.95 -28.82
C ALA A 747 -30.45 -26.43 -29.81
N PRO A 748 -30.53 -27.73 -30.14
CA PRO A 748 -31.44 -28.27 -31.15
C PRO A 748 -32.92 -28.13 -30.83
N SER A 749 -33.26 -27.92 -29.55
CA SER A 749 -34.63 -27.70 -29.07
C SER A 749 -35.07 -26.24 -29.02
N ASP A 750 -34.16 -25.29 -29.27
CA ASP A 750 -34.48 -23.87 -29.30
C ASP A 750 -35.12 -23.50 -30.64
N PRO A 751 -36.29 -22.87 -30.66
CA PRO A 751 -36.96 -22.42 -31.91
C PRO A 751 -36.29 -21.16 -32.52
N GLY A 752 -35.45 -20.42 -31.75
CA GLY A 752 -34.81 -19.18 -32.17
C GLY A 752 -33.92 -19.34 -33.42
N PRO A 753 -32.94 -20.29 -33.42
CA PRO A 753 -32.05 -20.49 -34.60
C PRO A 753 -32.81 -20.82 -35.89
N PRO A 754 -33.72 -21.82 -35.95
CA PRO A 754 -34.45 -22.05 -37.18
C PRO A 754 -35.33 -20.87 -37.57
N ALA A 755 -35.90 -20.12 -36.64
CA ALA A 755 -36.65 -18.92 -37.00
C ALA A 755 -35.74 -17.82 -37.58
N GLY A 756 -34.54 -17.58 -36.96
CA GLY A 756 -33.54 -16.63 -37.47
C GLY A 756 -32.99 -17.01 -38.83
N LEU A 757 -32.72 -18.33 -39.05
CA LEU A 757 -32.31 -18.82 -40.39
C LEU A 757 -33.42 -18.59 -41.42
N GLY A 758 -34.70 -18.83 -41.02
CA GLY A 758 -35.85 -18.57 -41.90
C GLY A 758 -35.96 -17.11 -42.32
N GLU A 759 -35.71 -16.14 -41.39
CA GLU A 759 -35.68 -14.70 -41.74
C GLU A 759 -34.48 -14.36 -42.65
N ALA A 760 -33.30 -14.86 -42.36
CA ALA A 760 -32.13 -14.62 -43.16
C ALA A 760 -32.28 -15.18 -44.59
N ASP A 761 -32.78 -16.42 -44.72
CA ASP A 761 -33.04 -17.05 -46.03
C ASP A 761 -34.18 -16.34 -46.80
N LEU A 762 -35.19 -15.84 -46.06
CA LEU A 762 -36.28 -15.06 -46.64
C LEU A 762 -35.81 -13.73 -47.23
N GLU A 763 -34.87 -13.05 -46.53
CA GLU A 763 -34.25 -11.80 -47.05
C GLU A 763 -33.30 -12.01 -48.20
N LEU A 764 -32.62 -13.17 -48.26
CA LEU A 764 -31.76 -13.56 -49.34
C LEU A 764 -32.53 -14.05 -50.57
N GLY A 765 -33.85 -14.26 -50.49
CA GLY A 765 -34.73 -14.82 -51.52
C GLY A 765 -34.66 -16.35 -51.63
N GLU A 766 -34.03 -17.04 -50.66
CA GLU A 766 -33.95 -18.51 -50.60
C GLU A 766 -35.25 -19.09 -50.01
N PHE A 767 -36.41 -18.84 -50.62
CA PHE A 767 -37.73 -19.09 -50.06
C PHE A 767 -37.97 -20.53 -49.62
N ALA A 768 -37.42 -21.50 -50.37
CA ALA A 768 -37.58 -22.92 -50.05
C ALA A 768 -36.82 -23.28 -48.75
N ALA A 769 -35.63 -22.72 -48.57
CA ALA A 769 -34.83 -22.88 -47.32
C ALA A 769 -35.56 -22.20 -46.17
N ALA A 770 -36.04 -20.97 -46.38
CA ALA A 770 -36.81 -20.21 -45.39
C ALA A 770 -38.06 -20.97 -44.92
N GLN A 771 -38.81 -21.56 -45.84
CA GLN A 771 -40.02 -22.37 -45.49
C GLN A 771 -39.63 -23.60 -44.62
N SER A 772 -38.56 -24.29 -45.03
CA SER A 772 -38.06 -25.44 -44.27
C SER A 772 -37.67 -25.03 -42.83
N ALA A 773 -36.96 -23.91 -42.69
CA ALA A 773 -36.54 -23.38 -41.44
C ALA A 773 -37.73 -22.93 -40.55
N PHE A 774 -38.72 -22.20 -41.12
CA PHE A 774 -39.93 -21.82 -40.37
C PHE A 774 -40.79 -23.02 -39.99
N ARG A 775 -40.88 -24.07 -40.81
CA ARG A 775 -41.58 -25.30 -40.49
C ARG A 775 -40.96 -25.97 -39.25
N GLU A 776 -39.65 -25.97 -39.16
CA GLU A 776 -38.93 -26.46 -37.97
C GLU A 776 -39.21 -25.59 -36.75
N ALA A 777 -39.16 -24.24 -36.89
CA ALA A 777 -39.48 -23.31 -35.82
C ALA A 777 -40.91 -23.50 -35.27
N VAL A 778 -41.90 -23.66 -36.16
CA VAL A 778 -43.29 -23.98 -35.77
C VAL A 778 -43.39 -25.33 -35.07
N ARG A 779 -42.64 -26.36 -35.53
CA ARG A 779 -42.61 -27.66 -34.86
C ARG A 779 -42.09 -27.58 -33.44
N LEU A 780 -41.07 -26.72 -33.19
CA LEU A 780 -40.48 -26.54 -31.86
C LEU A 780 -41.32 -25.63 -30.95
N ALA A 781 -42.02 -24.64 -31.54
CA ALA A 781 -42.86 -23.70 -30.78
C ALA A 781 -44.24 -23.48 -31.49
N PRO A 782 -45.15 -24.46 -31.43
CA PRO A 782 -46.45 -24.40 -32.15
C PRO A 782 -47.35 -23.24 -31.72
N ALA A 783 -47.19 -22.77 -30.49
CA ALA A 783 -48.00 -21.67 -29.94
C ALA A 783 -47.55 -20.28 -30.40
N ASN A 784 -46.38 -20.14 -31.04
CA ASN A 784 -45.88 -18.88 -31.51
C ASN A 784 -46.52 -18.49 -32.86
N ALA A 785 -47.47 -17.56 -32.80
CA ALA A 785 -48.22 -17.10 -33.97
C ALA A 785 -47.32 -16.48 -35.05
N HIS A 786 -46.29 -15.79 -34.64
CA HIS A 786 -45.33 -15.16 -35.57
C HIS A 786 -44.63 -16.17 -36.49
N TYR A 787 -44.20 -17.32 -35.96
CA TYR A 787 -43.56 -18.36 -36.77
C TYR A 787 -44.58 -18.99 -37.75
N GLY A 788 -45.84 -19.14 -37.31
CA GLY A 788 -46.95 -19.59 -38.16
C GLY A 788 -47.23 -18.64 -39.32
N ASP A 789 -47.21 -17.33 -39.05
CA ASP A 789 -47.42 -16.31 -40.08
C ASP A 789 -46.30 -16.29 -41.11
N ARG A 790 -44.99 -16.40 -40.63
CA ARG A 790 -43.84 -16.52 -41.50
C ARG A 790 -43.85 -17.76 -42.35
N LEU A 791 -44.31 -18.91 -41.79
CA LEU A 791 -44.44 -20.15 -42.54
C LEU A 791 -45.53 -20.02 -43.63
N ARG A 792 -46.65 -19.35 -43.36
CA ARG A 792 -47.67 -19.05 -44.37
C ARG A 792 -47.13 -18.14 -45.46
N LEU A 793 -46.51 -17.02 -45.10
CA LEU A 793 -45.89 -16.08 -46.01
C LEU A 793 -44.92 -16.79 -47.01
N THR A 794 -44.00 -17.61 -46.50
CA THR A 794 -43.08 -18.36 -47.36
C THR A 794 -43.79 -19.39 -48.22
N GLY A 795 -44.85 -20.01 -47.71
CA GLY A 795 -45.72 -20.90 -48.47
C GLY A 795 -46.44 -20.19 -49.62
N ASP A 796 -47.00 -19.00 -49.40
CA ASP A 796 -47.65 -18.18 -50.40
C ASP A 796 -46.64 -17.75 -51.48
N ILE A 797 -45.42 -17.31 -51.11
CA ILE A 797 -44.36 -16.99 -52.06
C ILE A 797 -44.02 -18.20 -52.92
N ILE A 798 -43.74 -19.35 -52.37
CA ILE A 798 -43.34 -20.58 -53.10
C ILE A 798 -44.47 -21.04 -54.03
N THR A 799 -45.72 -20.91 -53.65
CA THR A 799 -46.86 -21.31 -54.55
C THR A 799 -47.00 -20.41 -55.75
N MET A 800 -46.43 -19.20 -55.74
CA MET A 800 -46.42 -18.23 -56.86
C MET A 800 -45.08 -18.18 -57.60
N ASP A 801 -44.02 -18.80 -57.04
CA ASP A 801 -42.68 -18.70 -57.62
C ASP A 801 -42.47 -19.67 -58.82
N PRO A 802 -42.42 -19.19 -60.07
CA PRO A 802 -42.18 -20.02 -61.27
C PRO A 802 -40.68 -20.30 -61.50
N ALA A 803 -39.80 -19.60 -60.81
CA ALA A 803 -38.35 -19.75 -60.99
C ALA A 803 -37.76 -20.85 -60.08
N LEU A 804 -38.55 -21.46 -59.18
CA LEU A 804 -38.09 -22.50 -58.26
C LEU A 804 -37.51 -23.69 -59.01
N ARG A 805 -36.33 -24.16 -58.62
CA ARG A 805 -35.63 -25.27 -59.22
C ARG A 805 -36.40 -26.60 -59.08
N GLY A 806 -36.36 -27.43 -60.10
CA GLY A 806 -36.96 -28.78 -60.08
C GLY A 806 -38.46 -28.83 -60.48
N LEU A 807 -39.09 -27.69 -60.85
CA LEU A 807 -40.47 -27.69 -61.33
C LEU A 807 -40.64 -28.34 -62.71
N SER A 808 -41.71 -29.10 -62.89
CA SER A 808 -42.16 -29.53 -64.19
C SER A 808 -42.69 -28.32 -65.03
N ALA A 809 -42.67 -28.42 -66.31
CA ALA A 809 -43.21 -27.38 -67.21
C ALA A 809 -44.64 -26.98 -66.86
N THR A 810 -45.44 -27.94 -66.46
CA THR A 810 -46.87 -27.71 -66.05
C THR A 810 -47.00 -26.93 -64.73
N GLU A 811 -46.18 -27.28 -63.74
CA GLU A 811 -46.14 -26.59 -62.46
C GLU A 811 -45.64 -25.16 -62.59
N ARG A 812 -44.64 -24.94 -63.46
CA ARG A 812 -44.06 -23.63 -63.73
C ARG A 812 -45.13 -22.71 -64.36
N VAL A 813 -45.91 -23.20 -65.28
CA VAL A 813 -46.99 -22.46 -65.88
C VAL A 813 -48.11 -22.19 -64.82
N ASP A 814 -48.46 -23.16 -64.01
CA ASP A 814 -49.49 -22.98 -62.97
C ASP A 814 -49.04 -21.88 -61.97
N ARG A 815 -47.80 -21.91 -61.48
CA ARG A 815 -47.27 -20.91 -60.56
C ARG A 815 -47.16 -19.53 -61.22
N SER A 816 -46.74 -19.44 -62.50
CA SER A 816 -46.72 -18.18 -63.21
C SER A 816 -48.12 -17.55 -63.39
N ARG A 817 -49.13 -18.38 -63.48
CA ARG A 817 -50.53 -17.90 -63.50
C ARG A 817 -50.98 -17.40 -62.14
N LYS A 818 -50.62 -18.09 -61.06
CA LYS A 818 -50.92 -17.64 -59.71
C LYS A 818 -50.25 -16.29 -59.42
N LEU A 819 -48.97 -16.13 -59.84
CA LEU A 819 -48.23 -14.86 -59.76
C LEU A 819 -48.96 -13.75 -60.51
N LEU A 820 -49.33 -14.02 -61.78
CA LEU A 820 -50.07 -13.08 -62.64
C LEU A 820 -51.40 -12.68 -62.01
N GLN A 821 -52.12 -13.65 -61.43
CA GLN A 821 -53.41 -13.39 -60.77
C GLN A 821 -53.20 -12.51 -59.54
N ALA A 822 -52.23 -12.84 -58.68
CA ALA A 822 -51.88 -12.04 -57.48
C ALA A 822 -51.48 -10.59 -57.85
N SER A 823 -50.66 -10.41 -58.89
CA SER A 823 -50.28 -9.07 -59.40
C SER A 823 -51.49 -8.29 -59.94
N LEU A 824 -52.40 -8.97 -60.64
CA LEU A 824 -53.66 -8.36 -61.14
C LEU A 824 -54.58 -7.95 -59.97
N ASP A 825 -54.70 -8.80 -58.95
CA ASP A 825 -55.57 -8.51 -57.81
C ASP A 825 -55.03 -7.34 -57.01
N ALA A 826 -53.67 -7.28 -56.85
CA ALA A 826 -53.01 -6.19 -56.18
C ALA A 826 -53.15 -4.85 -56.93
N LEU A 827 -53.07 -4.88 -58.29
CA LEU A 827 -53.29 -3.69 -59.12
C LEU A 827 -54.72 -3.24 -59.02
N ASN A 828 -55.74 -4.16 -59.21
CA ASN A 828 -57.17 -3.86 -59.15
C ASN A 828 -57.51 -3.28 -57.76
N GLY A 829 -57.05 -3.87 -56.69
CA GLY A 829 -57.23 -3.37 -55.34
C GLY A 829 -56.69 -1.95 -55.14
N CYS A 830 -55.50 -1.66 -55.77
CA CYS A 830 -54.89 -0.35 -55.75
C CYS A 830 -55.69 0.70 -56.58
N LEU A 831 -56.19 0.33 -57.70
CA LEU A 831 -56.92 1.23 -58.65
C LEU A 831 -58.36 1.52 -58.24
N ALA A 832 -58.89 0.78 -57.29
CA ALA A 832 -60.30 0.96 -56.82
C ALA A 832 -60.51 2.39 -56.32
N GLY A 833 -61.36 3.13 -57.08
CA GLY A 833 -61.71 4.55 -56.78
C GLY A 833 -60.76 5.61 -57.34
N LYS A 834 -59.73 5.26 -58.16
CA LYS A 834 -58.81 6.23 -58.78
C LYS A 834 -59.26 6.53 -60.21
N THR A 835 -59.12 7.78 -60.68
CA THR A 835 -59.41 8.25 -62.06
C THR A 835 -58.06 8.70 -62.72
N GLY A 836 -57.97 8.51 -64.08
CA GLY A 836 -56.79 8.91 -64.83
C GLY A 836 -55.66 7.85 -64.89
N VAL A 837 -56.04 6.56 -64.80
CA VAL A 837 -55.10 5.41 -64.78
C VAL A 837 -55.29 4.48 -65.97
N ASP A 838 -55.60 5.03 -67.14
CA ASP A 838 -56.04 4.31 -68.37
C ASP A 838 -55.03 3.23 -68.81
N ASP A 839 -53.66 3.55 -68.73
CA ASP A 839 -52.63 2.59 -69.13
C ASP A 839 -52.57 1.39 -68.14
N ALA A 840 -52.72 1.62 -66.88
CA ALA A 840 -52.73 0.55 -65.87
C ALA A 840 -54.02 -0.31 -65.99
N ALA A 841 -55.18 0.29 -66.33
CA ALA A 841 -56.38 -0.42 -66.59
C ALA A 841 -56.31 -1.28 -67.85
N ALA A 842 -55.61 -0.81 -68.93
CA ALA A 842 -55.38 -1.58 -70.12
C ALA A 842 -54.49 -2.81 -69.86
N LEU A 843 -53.45 -2.64 -69.03
CA LEU A 843 -52.55 -3.75 -68.58
C LEU A 843 -53.37 -4.78 -67.77
N ALA A 844 -54.24 -4.32 -66.89
CA ALA A 844 -55.16 -5.20 -66.09
C ALA A 844 -56.12 -6.01 -66.97
N SER A 845 -56.68 -5.37 -67.99
CA SER A 845 -57.58 -6.07 -68.99
C SER A 845 -56.83 -7.12 -69.79
N THR A 846 -55.56 -6.82 -70.18
CA THR A 846 -54.65 -7.76 -70.91
C THR A 846 -54.35 -8.99 -70.04
N ALA A 847 -54.03 -8.78 -68.78
CA ALA A 847 -53.79 -9.86 -67.82
C ALA A 847 -55.00 -10.70 -67.56
N GLN A 848 -56.22 -10.08 -67.41
CA GLN A 848 -57.46 -10.77 -67.22
C GLN A 848 -57.86 -11.65 -68.43
N HIS A 849 -57.67 -11.16 -69.61
CA HIS A 849 -57.89 -11.95 -70.88
C HIS A 849 -56.93 -13.15 -70.91
N ARG A 850 -55.61 -12.94 -70.56
CA ARG A 850 -54.63 -14.00 -70.55
C ARG A 850 -54.86 -15.08 -69.56
N LEU A 851 -55.46 -14.79 -68.46
CA LEU A 851 -55.88 -15.75 -67.43
C LEU A 851 -57.09 -16.57 -67.82
N GLN A 852 -57.96 -16.05 -68.75
CA GLN A 852 -59.10 -16.76 -69.28
C GLN A 852 -58.76 -17.75 -70.36
N VAL A 853 -57.60 -17.55 -71.07
CA VAL A 853 -57.18 -18.42 -72.13
C VAL A 853 -56.52 -19.69 -71.59
N ARG A 854 -56.78 -20.85 -72.20
CA ARG A 854 -56.21 -22.15 -71.84
C ARG A 854 -54.65 -22.12 -71.99
N ALA A 855 -53.96 -22.51 -70.97
CA ALA A 855 -52.53 -22.42 -70.95
C ALA A 855 -51.83 -23.27 -72.05
N ALA A 856 -51.06 -22.68 -72.98
CA ALA A 856 -50.19 -23.38 -73.91
C ALA A 856 -48.84 -23.75 -73.15
N ARG A 857 -48.17 -24.75 -73.63
CA ARG A 857 -46.95 -25.36 -72.95
C ARG A 857 -45.82 -24.44 -72.67
N ASP A 858 -45.81 -23.17 -73.16
CA ASP A 858 -44.70 -22.27 -73.08
C ASP A 858 -45.08 -20.80 -72.72
N THR A 859 -46.05 -20.64 -71.86
CA THR A 859 -46.53 -19.30 -71.46
C THR A 859 -46.00 -18.75 -70.12
N SER A 860 -45.10 -19.49 -69.45
CA SER A 860 -44.60 -19.14 -68.14
C SER A 860 -43.85 -17.83 -68.13
N GLU A 861 -42.88 -17.62 -69.06
CA GLU A 861 -42.09 -16.39 -69.10
C GLU A 861 -42.89 -15.14 -69.38
N ALA A 862 -43.77 -15.26 -70.40
CA ALA A 862 -44.69 -14.14 -70.72
C ALA A 862 -45.74 -13.81 -69.62
N ASN A 863 -46.09 -14.76 -68.71
CA ASN A 863 -46.87 -14.49 -67.51
C ASN A 863 -46.06 -13.74 -66.45
N VAL A 864 -44.80 -14.11 -66.26
CA VAL A 864 -43.87 -13.42 -65.37
C VAL A 864 -43.67 -11.97 -65.78
N THR A 865 -43.31 -11.74 -67.07
CA THR A 865 -43.12 -10.38 -67.62
C THR A 865 -44.39 -9.52 -67.43
N LEU A 866 -45.56 -10.08 -67.70
CA LEU A 866 -46.80 -9.32 -67.49
C LEU A 866 -47.11 -9.07 -66.01
N ALA A 867 -46.76 -10.00 -65.11
CA ALA A 867 -46.88 -9.84 -63.66
C ALA A 867 -45.95 -8.72 -63.13
N GLU A 868 -44.75 -8.65 -63.67
CA GLU A 868 -43.77 -7.58 -63.36
C GLU A 868 -44.33 -6.22 -63.83
N GLN A 869 -44.83 -6.12 -65.03
CA GLN A 869 -45.44 -4.88 -65.52
C GLN A 869 -46.64 -4.42 -64.67
N LEU A 870 -47.53 -5.35 -64.26
CA LEU A 870 -48.65 -5.05 -63.37
C LEU A 870 -48.16 -4.56 -61.99
N TRP A 871 -47.07 -5.15 -61.47
CA TRP A 871 -46.47 -4.77 -60.21
C TRP A 871 -45.84 -3.38 -60.25
N ASP A 872 -45.12 -3.07 -61.32
CA ASP A 872 -44.58 -1.75 -61.57
C ASP A 872 -45.66 -0.70 -61.70
N ALA A 873 -46.71 -0.98 -62.48
CA ALA A 873 -47.88 -0.10 -62.60
C ALA A 873 -48.55 0.13 -61.23
N ARG A 874 -48.72 -0.95 -60.41
CA ARG A 874 -49.21 -0.85 -59.03
C ARG A 874 -48.34 0.02 -58.15
N SER A 875 -47.04 -0.16 -58.23
CA SER A 875 -46.07 0.59 -57.42
C SER A 875 -46.02 2.07 -57.80
N GLN A 876 -46.12 2.38 -59.09
CA GLN A 876 -46.22 3.76 -59.60
C GLN A 876 -47.54 4.45 -59.18
N ALA A 877 -48.69 3.71 -59.22
CA ALA A 877 -49.98 4.27 -58.94
C ALA A 877 -50.28 4.41 -57.46
N CYS A 878 -49.76 3.54 -56.58
CA CYS A 878 -50.12 3.47 -55.16
C CYS A 878 -48.93 3.53 -54.17
N GLY A 879 -47.70 3.58 -54.64
CA GLY A 879 -46.51 3.60 -53.75
C GLY A 879 -46.36 2.27 -52.98
N GLU A 880 -45.98 2.36 -51.70
CA GLU A 880 -45.67 1.17 -50.89
C GLU A 880 -46.87 0.22 -50.73
N PRO A 881 -46.65 -1.11 -50.93
CA PRO A 881 -47.69 -2.10 -50.80
C PRO A 881 -48.09 -2.34 -49.33
N PRO A 882 -49.39 -2.66 -49.05
CA PRO A 882 -49.84 -3.04 -47.71
C PRO A 882 -49.27 -4.41 -47.30
N ALA A 883 -49.26 -4.71 -46.03
CA ALA A 883 -48.75 -5.97 -45.46
C ALA A 883 -49.34 -7.23 -46.08
N ALA A 884 -50.59 -7.16 -46.57
CA ALA A 884 -51.26 -8.26 -47.30
C ALA A 884 -50.55 -8.65 -48.63
N GLU A 885 -49.79 -7.74 -49.20
CA GLU A 885 -49.05 -7.94 -50.46
C GLU A 885 -47.57 -8.27 -50.22
N ASP A 886 -47.12 -8.52 -48.99
CA ASP A 886 -45.69 -8.75 -48.62
C ASP A 886 -45.10 -9.97 -49.38
N ALA A 887 -45.88 -11.03 -49.55
CA ALA A 887 -45.46 -12.20 -50.34
C ALA A 887 -45.13 -11.85 -51.80
N LEU A 888 -46.02 -11.08 -52.43
CA LEU A 888 -45.85 -10.61 -53.78
C LEU A 888 -44.71 -9.63 -53.92
N LYS A 889 -44.58 -8.64 -53.02
CA LYS A 889 -43.47 -7.69 -52.94
C LYS A 889 -42.10 -8.39 -52.93
N ARG A 890 -41.91 -9.38 -52.07
CA ARG A 890 -40.65 -10.13 -51.92
C ARG A 890 -40.33 -10.98 -53.13
N LEU A 891 -41.34 -11.65 -53.69
CA LEU A 891 -41.14 -12.45 -54.90
C LEU A 891 -40.78 -11.58 -56.10
N MET A 892 -41.47 -10.44 -56.33
CA MET A 892 -41.13 -9.50 -57.44
C MET A 892 -39.74 -8.92 -57.28
N ALA A 893 -39.37 -8.53 -56.07
CA ALA A 893 -38.00 -8.04 -55.82
C ALA A 893 -36.88 -9.08 -56.13
N GLN A 894 -37.21 -10.38 -56.09
CA GLN A 894 -36.28 -11.44 -56.49
C GLN A 894 -36.27 -11.68 -57.99
N LEU A 895 -37.45 -11.68 -58.66
CA LEU A 895 -37.57 -11.93 -60.06
C LEU A 895 -36.96 -10.81 -60.94
N THR A 896 -36.91 -9.56 -60.41
CA THR A 896 -36.36 -8.37 -61.05
C THR A 896 -34.85 -8.22 -60.84
N ARG A 897 -34.22 -9.01 -59.91
CA ARG A 897 -32.76 -9.13 -59.74
C ARG A 897 -32.18 -10.09 -60.77
#